data_546e416c53b93507f6b246f5db46945f
#
_entry.id   546e416c53b93507f6b246f5db46945f
#
_cell.length_a   1.000
_cell.length_b   1.000
_cell.length_c   1.000
_cell.angle_alpha   90.00
_cell.angle_beta   90.00
_cell.angle_gamma   90.00
#
_symmetry.space_group_name_H-M   'P 1'
#
loop_
_entity.id
_entity.type
_entity.pdbx_description
1 polymer ?
#
loop_
_entity_poly.entity_id
_entity_poly.type
_entity_poly.pdbx_seq_one_letter_code
_entity_poly.pdbx_strand_id
1 'polypeptide(L)'
;MKRISLVILIIFSAVFANAQRVKVSGKVTNNKNEALIAVTVTLKSDKTQTTKTDVEGRYSFNIDINKEYTIGFNYIGYKEKSITVKATNTDEIVSDVLLEESGKKLTDVVVSASRSSNKGATDNALIAYQKNTNTVSSVISAESIRRSPDRNTAEILKRTPGASIQEGKYIIVRGLADRYNQAMLNGILLTSTEPDRKTFSFDLFPSQIIDNIIINKAFVPELPGEWAGGLIQVNTKDVPTKNFFNIQLGTSANSLVTGKDFFKDKGGKTDWYGIDDGTRSLPAGYITKSVFDTTSLAGKTALGKTMSSNWAPIMTTAKPNMSVQMNGGFAGTLWGKKIGGIIGINYANAYRFQDNINNQNQLSNTGVTPYIELKDNKYINDINMGAIAGLSIFLNPLNKISYKAIVNVKTANAYTQRAGTVYDRQELVKGNEFVFGQNVFFTNQLNGEHSITQKLKFNWYGAFNILDSYSPDQRRILYTKSINGTDPYVLNISNTLSQQSGSRVFQSLSDYIYTGGGDLTYKINQQTIKAGYMIQIKDRLYDAQLFAITMPVDNPALRLLPAESAFVPENFGNGTNNKFAFNSIQNKNFRYLANTILNAGYVQFDNKLSDAVRVVWGLRVEDFDQLVGSVKKWDPRHTYSRVTDFLPGVNASLKLTQQANLRLTASQTIIRPELRELSALNIYDFELNASVSGNPSLKRTKISNFDLRYELYPKAGELFTVGVFYKNFENPIESIYQEAGGGSSLFSFQNAAKATAFGFELEGRKKLTKRFTLQANGSYINSEVKDEKLGVSRTLQGQSPYLINAGLLYDIVEKGFNMTALVNQIGKRIYLVGDIQAGAGSPDVYENPRVLLDFQMSKKFANNKAEVKLTIADILNQRQIFYQNNSSNTNYDKANDGVRFSRQYGTTYGVTINYSL
;
A
#
# COMPACT_ATOMS: atom_id res chain seq x y z
N MET A 1 -7.24 47.09 8.90
CA MET A 1 -6.18 46.70 9.81
C MET A 1 -6.46 46.92 11.30
N LYS A 2 -7.18 47.98 11.73
CA LYS A 2 -7.48 48.26 13.16
C LYS A 2 -8.48 47.29 13.84
N ARG A 3 -9.29 46.50 13.10
CA ARG A 3 -10.25 45.54 13.70
C ARG A 3 -9.68 44.12 13.90
N ILE A 4 -8.55 43.80 13.25
CA ILE A 4 -7.89 42.52 13.42
C ILE A 4 -6.95 42.54 14.64
N SER A 5 -6.36 43.71 14.93
CA SER A 5 -5.51 43.86 16.12
C SER A 5 -6.29 43.78 17.45
N LEU A 6 -7.58 44.16 17.45
CA LEU A 6 -8.42 44.09 18.66
C LEU A 6 -8.83 42.63 18.97
N VAL A 7 -9.05 41.80 17.96
CA VAL A 7 -9.40 40.40 18.14
C VAL A 7 -8.18 39.58 18.63
N ILE A 8 -6.99 39.95 18.17
CA ILE A 8 -5.74 39.31 18.64
C ILE A 8 -5.43 39.70 20.07
N LEU A 9 -5.74 40.94 20.50
CA LEU A 9 -5.55 41.39 21.87
C LEU A 9 -6.52 40.74 22.87
N ILE A 10 -7.77 40.47 22.45
CA ILE A 10 -8.77 39.75 23.26
C ILE A 10 -8.46 38.27 23.40
N ILE A 11 -7.83 37.66 22.41
CA ILE A 11 -7.37 36.25 22.48
C ILE A 11 -6.14 36.13 23.40
N PHE A 12 -5.32 37.17 23.53
CA PHE A 12 -4.13 37.16 24.41
C PHE A 12 -4.46 37.40 25.88
N SER A 13 -5.57 38.03 26.21
CA SER A 13 -5.95 38.34 27.59
C SER A 13 -6.73 37.23 28.31
N ALA A 14 -7.13 36.15 27.62
CA ALA A 14 -7.84 35.03 28.21
C ALA A 14 -6.91 33.91 28.77
N VAL A 15 -5.59 34.10 28.81
CA VAL A 15 -4.62 33.02 29.11
C VAL A 15 -4.11 33.05 30.56
N PHE A 16 -4.54 33.96 31.40
CA PHE A 16 -4.03 34.06 32.81
C PHE A 16 -5.12 33.89 33.86
N ALA A 17 -5.72 32.70 33.94
CA ALA A 17 -6.34 32.22 35.15
C ALA A 17 -5.63 30.92 35.57
N ASN A 18 -4.51 31.03 36.24
CA ASN A 18 -3.81 29.91 36.88
C ASN A 18 -4.54 29.52 38.18
N ALA A 19 -5.40 28.50 38.14
CA ALA A 19 -5.71 27.75 39.34
C ALA A 19 -4.40 27.05 39.80
N GLN A 20 -3.91 27.30 40.95
CA GLN A 20 -2.78 26.60 41.54
C GLN A 20 -3.11 25.13 41.68
N ARG A 21 -2.38 24.28 40.97
CA ARG A 21 -2.53 22.82 40.99
C ARG A 21 -1.31 22.16 41.62
N VAL A 22 -1.56 21.17 42.44
CA VAL A 22 -0.55 20.34 43.08
C VAL A 22 -0.50 18.99 42.35
N LYS A 23 0.69 18.52 42.11
CA LYS A 23 0.90 17.18 41.51
C LYS A 23 0.84 16.12 42.61
N VAL A 24 -0.04 15.14 42.44
CA VAL A 24 -0.06 13.92 43.23
C VAL A 24 0.56 12.80 42.39
N SER A 25 1.57 12.17 42.91
CA SER A 25 2.25 11.05 42.27
C SER A 25 2.46 9.90 43.27
N GLY A 26 2.80 8.72 42.81
CA GLY A 26 3.13 7.58 43.66
C GLY A 26 3.41 6.34 42.80
N LYS A 27 3.84 5.29 43.48
CA LYS A 27 4.16 3.99 42.88
C LYS A 27 3.17 2.93 43.37
N VAL A 28 2.69 2.10 42.44
CA VAL A 28 1.84 0.95 42.76
C VAL A 28 2.66 -0.33 42.70
N THR A 29 2.69 -1.10 43.81
CA THR A 29 3.46 -2.35 43.92
C THR A 29 2.57 -3.49 44.39
N ASN A 30 3.06 -4.74 44.25
CA ASN A 30 2.47 -5.93 44.88
C ASN A 30 3.18 -6.30 46.20
N ASN A 31 2.70 -7.35 46.84
CA ASN A 31 3.27 -7.88 48.12
C ASN A 31 4.74 -8.31 48.01
N LYS A 32 5.30 -8.44 46.78
CA LYS A 32 6.71 -8.75 46.51
C LYS A 32 7.54 -7.51 46.18
N ASN A 33 6.96 -6.33 46.39
CA ASN A 33 7.54 -5.03 46.03
C ASN A 33 7.86 -4.86 44.52
N GLU A 34 7.19 -5.65 43.67
CA GLU A 34 7.28 -5.53 42.20
C GLU A 34 6.33 -4.43 41.73
N ALA A 35 6.79 -3.59 40.79
CA ALA A 35 6.00 -2.52 40.22
C ALA A 35 4.82 -3.08 39.36
N LEU A 36 3.63 -2.65 39.66
CA LEU A 36 2.45 -3.04 38.90
C LEU A 36 2.19 -2.06 37.74
N ILE A 37 2.37 -2.56 36.53
CA ILE A 37 2.27 -1.81 35.26
C ILE A 37 0.82 -1.83 34.80
N ALA A 38 0.35 -0.69 34.27
CA ALA A 38 -1.00 -0.56 33.69
C ALA A 38 -2.16 -0.75 34.71
N VAL A 39 -1.92 -0.54 35.99
CA VAL A 39 -2.98 -0.40 36.99
C VAL A 39 -3.86 0.78 36.60
N THR A 40 -5.15 0.58 36.53
CA THR A 40 -6.10 1.66 36.29
C THR A 40 -6.23 2.49 37.56
N VAL A 41 -5.79 3.74 37.49
CA VAL A 41 -5.84 4.71 38.58
C VAL A 41 -6.88 5.77 38.25
N THR A 42 -7.92 5.88 39.05
CA THR A 42 -9.06 6.76 38.82
C THR A 42 -9.16 7.80 39.92
N LEU A 43 -9.06 9.06 39.56
CA LEU A 43 -9.32 10.19 40.43
C LEU A 43 -10.81 10.50 40.40
N LYS A 44 -11.54 10.24 41.52
CA LYS A 44 -12.96 10.54 41.65
C LYS A 44 -13.13 12.02 42.09
N SER A 45 -13.68 12.82 41.19
CA SER A 45 -14.03 14.23 41.39
C SER A 45 -15.25 14.56 40.52
N ASP A 46 -15.72 15.80 40.55
CA ASP A 46 -16.78 16.29 39.65
C ASP A 46 -16.49 16.03 38.16
N LYS A 47 -15.20 15.97 37.79
CA LYS A 47 -14.70 15.49 36.49
C LYS A 47 -13.76 14.31 36.74
N THR A 48 -14.25 13.09 36.73
CA THR A 48 -13.45 11.86 36.92
C THR A 48 -12.34 11.78 35.90
N GLN A 49 -11.08 11.72 36.36
CA GLN A 49 -9.90 11.52 35.54
C GLN A 49 -9.34 10.11 35.73
N THR A 50 -8.90 9.47 34.68
CA THR A 50 -8.30 8.14 34.75
C THR A 50 -6.95 8.13 34.08
N THR A 51 -5.95 7.55 34.74
CA THR A 51 -4.63 7.28 34.22
C THR A 51 -4.27 5.81 34.42
N LYS A 52 -3.13 5.39 33.91
CA LYS A 52 -2.56 4.05 34.17
C LYS A 52 -1.13 4.20 34.68
N THR A 53 -0.73 3.28 35.56
CA THR A 53 0.67 3.24 35.98
C THR A 53 1.61 2.96 34.82
N ASP A 54 2.77 3.59 34.82
CA ASP A 54 3.85 3.35 33.86
C ASP A 54 4.61 2.03 34.14
N VAL A 55 5.75 1.84 33.46
CA VAL A 55 6.55 0.62 33.57
C VAL A 55 7.27 0.48 34.93
N GLU A 56 7.47 1.57 35.64
CA GLU A 56 7.96 1.62 37.00
C GLU A 56 6.84 1.54 38.05
N GLY A 57 5.57 1.39 37.61
CA GLY A 57 4.41 1.37 38.48
C GLY A 57 3.93 2.73 38.94
N ARG A 58 4.42 3.82 38.34
CA ARG A 58 4.14 5.20 38.78
C ARG A 58 2.87 5.75 38.15
N TYR A 59 2.16 6.58 38.91
CA TYR A 59 1.00 7.35 38.45
C TYR A 59 1.15 8.81 38.83
N SER A 60 0.46 9.71 38.17
CA SER A 60 0.37 11.12 38.58
C SER A 60 -0.94 11.76 38.11
N PHE A 61 -1.46 12.69 38.95
CA PHE A 61 -2.57 13.59 38.67
C PHE A 61 -2.22 15.01 39.13
N ASN A 62 -2.87 15.98 38.51
CA ASN A 62 -2.85 17.36 38.99
C ASN A 62 -4.20 17.66 39.64
N ILE A 63 -4.20 17.99 40.92
CA ILE A 63 -5.37 18.29 41.70
C ILE A 63 -5.37 19.75 42.18
N ASP A 64 -6.56 20.29 42.43
CA ASP A 64 -6.71 21.65 42.95
C ASP A 64 -6.41 21.68 44.45
N ILE A 65 -5.81 22.76 44.95
CA ILE A 65 -5.49 22.95 46.36
C ILE A 65 -6.78 23.09 47.18
N ASN A 66 -6.77 22.62 48.43
CA ASN A 66 -7.85 22.64 49.43
C ASN A 66 -9.09 21.81 49.07
N LYS A 67 -8.98 20.92 48.11
CA LYS A 67 -10.03 19.93 47.83
C LYS A 67 -9.56 18.52 48.18
N GLU A 68 -10.49 17.70 48.63
CA GLU A 68 -10.24 16.31 48.94
C GLU A 68 -10.65 15.43 47.74
N TYR A 69 -9.78 14.51 47.38
CA TYR A 69 -9.95 13.62 46.24
C TYR A 69 -9.76 12.16 46.65
N THR A 70 -10.59 11.27 46.12
CA THR A 70 -10.40 9.83 46.26
C THR A 70 -9.77 9.25 45.01
N ILE A 71 -8.62 8.57 45.14
CA ILE A 71 -7.93 7.88 44.07
C ILE A 71 -8.16 6.39 44.21
N GLY A 72 -8.87 5.79 43.25
CA GLY A 72 -9.15 4.37 43.20
C GLY A 72 -8.14 3.64 42.29
N PHE A 73 -7.66 2.49 42.74
CA PHE A 73 -6.72 1.61 42.04
C PHE A 73 -7.40 0.29 41.71
N ASN A 74 -7.47 -0.05 40.45
CA ASN A 74 -8.07 -1.29 39.98
C ASN A 74 -7.10 -2.02 39.05
N TYR A 75 -6.80 -3.27 39.37
CA TYR A 75 -5.93 -4.12 38.58
C TYR A 75 -6.43 -5.56 38.55
N ILE A 76 -6.39 -6.20 37.41
CA ILE A 76 -6.89 -7.56 37.23
C ILE A 76 -6.07 -8.53 38.08
N GLY A 77 -6.72 -9.29 38.94
CA GLY A 77 -6.07 -10.23 39.85
C GLY A 77 -5.73 -9.63 41.23
N TYR A 78 -6.03 -8.36 41.47
CA TYR A 78 -5.80 -7.67 42.76
C TYR A 78 -7.09 -7.13 43.32
N LYS A 79 -7.13 -6.95 44.63
CA LYS A 79 -8.24 -6.29 45.30
C LYS A 79 -8.23 -4.79 44.97
N GLU A 80 -9.38 -4.23 44.66
CA GLU A 80 -9.53 -2.78 44.48
C GLU A 80 -9.15 -2.04 45.76
N LYS A 81 -8.33 -0.99 45.63
CA LYS A 81 -7.92 -0.15 46.75
C LYS A 81 -8.19 1.32 46.43
N SER A 82 -8.59 2.08 47.44
CA SER A 82 -8.76 3.53 47.27
C SER A 82 -8.02 4.25 48.39
N ILE A 83 -7.43 5.42 48.06
CA ILE A 83 -6.81 6.33 49.02
C ILE A 83 -7.42 7.71 48.88
N THR A 84 -7.49 8.45 49.99
CA THR A 84 -7.94 9.83 49.99
C THR A 84 -6.76 10.77 50.13
N VAL A 85 -6.71 11.80 49.28
CA VAL A 85 -5.60 12.77 49.19
C VAL A 85 -6.19 14.17 49.27
N LYS A 86 -5.66 15.01 50.12
CA LYS A 86 -5.98 16.42 50.23
C LYS A 86 -4.70 17.26 50.08
N ALA A 87 -4.68 18.12 49.07
CA ALA A 87 -3.56 19.01 48.85
C ALA A 87 -3.68 20.25 49.76
N THR A 88 -2.66 20.46 50.57
CA THR A 88 -2.53 21.68 51.35
C THR A 88 -1.35 22.52 50.92
N ASN A 89 -0.58 23.12 50.96
CA ASN A 89 0.49 23.98 50.49
C ASN A 89 1.79 23.27 50.07
N THR A 90 1.71 22.16 49.37
CA THR A 90 2.90 21.42 48.95
C THR A 90 3.03 21.34 47.44
N ASP A 91 4.23 21.41 46.90
CA ASP A 91 4.47 21.35 45.46
C ASP A 91 4.23 19.95 44.85
N GLU A 92 4.38 18.90 45.61
CA GLU A 92 4.11 17.51 45.16
C GLU A 92 3.72 16.61 46.36
N ILE A 93 2.68 15.81 46.19
CA ILE A 93 2.27 14.78 47.13
C ILE A 93 2.66 13.40 46.56
N VAL A 94 3.50 12.66 47.29
CA VAL A 94 3.88 11.30 46.94
C VAL A 94 3.09 10.30 47.76
N SER A 95 2.32 9.40 47.12
CA SER A 95 1.49 8.39 47.78
C SER A 95 1.70 7.04 47.09
N ASP A 96 2.49 6.18 47.68
CA ASP A 96 2.75 4.82 47.17
C ASP A 96 1.62 3.87 47.63
N VAL A 97 1.25 2.94 46.77
CA VAL A 97 0.11 2.02 47.02
C VAL A 97 0.52 0.58 46.82
N LEU A 98 0.30 -0.22 47.85
CA LEU A 98 0.45 -1.67 47.78
C LEU A 98 -0.94 -2.28 47.46
N LEU A 99 -1.03 -3.05 46.35
CA LEU A 99 -2.18 -3.85 46.01
C LEU A 99 -1.99 -5.31 46.43
N GLU A 100 -2.99 -5.86 47.08
CA GLU A 100 -3.04 -7.27 47.51
C GLU A 100 -3.64 -8.13 46.38
N GLU A 101 -3.01 -9.29 46.12
CA GLU A 101 -3.55 -10.26 45.18
C GLU A 101 -4.95 -10.77 45.67
N SER A 102 -5.91 -10.81 44.79
CA SER A 102 -7.21 -11.41 45.11
C SER A 102 -7.05 -12.94 45.02
N GLY A 103 -7.26 -13.65 46.13
CA GLY A 103 -7.08 -15.10 46.23
C GLY A 103 -8.05 -15.95 45.40
N LYS A 104 -8.79 -15.38 44.46
CA LYS A 104 -9.50 -16.11 43.42
C LYS A 104 -8.55 -16.29 42.24
N LYS A 105 -8.05 -17.51 42.03
CA LYS A 105 -7.44 -17.91 40.74
C LYS A 105 -8.44 -17.57 39.63
N LEU A 106 -8.29 -16.42 39.02
CA LEU A 106 -8.87 -16.14 37.72
C LEU A 106 -8.16 -17.05 36.72
N THR A 107 -8.87 -18.05 36.24
CA THR A 107 -8.46 -18.82 35.07
C THR A 107 -7.96 -17.83 34.00
N ASP A 108 -6.78 -18.05 33.50
CA ASP A 108 -6.10 -17.28 32.44
C ASP A 108 -7.11 -16.75 31.46
N VAL A 109 -7.30 -15.46 31.42
CA VAL A 109 -7.92 -14.79 30.29
C VAL A 109 -6.90 -14.83 29.17
N VAL A 110 -6.91 -15.92 28.42
CA VAL A 110 -6.30 -15.94 27.11
C VAL A 110 -6.96 -14.79 26.35
N VAL A 111 -6.18 -13.76 26.11
CA VAL A 111 -6.57 -12.66 25.23
C VAL A 111 -6.66 -13.27 23.84
N SER A 112 -7.80 -13.91 23.55
CA SER A 112 -8.17 -14.07 22.15
C SER A 112 -8.27 -12.65 21.61
N ALA A 113 -7.61 -12.40 20.50
CA ALA A 113 -7.64 -11.12 19.81
C ALA A 113 -9.06 -10.81 19.33
N SER A 114 -9.98 -10.53 20.27
CA SER A 114 -11.19 -9.80 19.96
C SER A 114 -10.72 -8.38 19.63
N ARG A 115 -11.01 -7.94 18.45
CA ARG A 115 -10.75 -6.62 17.87
C ARG A 115 -11.38 -5.48 18.68
N SER A 116 -11.11 -5.37 19.99
CA SER A 116 -11.54 -4.21 20.75
C SER A 116 -10.52 -3.11 20.56
N SER A 117 -10.92 -2.07 19.91
CA SER A 117 -10.20 -0.94 19.32
C SER A 117 -9.25 -0.14 20.23
N ASN A 118 -9.12 -0.45 21.51
CA ASN A 118 -8.32 0.36 22.43
C ASN A 118 -7.09 -0.33 23.04
N LYS A 119 -6.92 -1.64 22.82
CA LYS A 119 -5.79 -2.38 23.41
C LYS A 119 -4.53 -2.37 22.52
N GLY A 120 -4.65 -1.98 21.25
CA GLY A 120 -3.58 -2.00 20.27
C GLY A 120 -2.98 -0.63 19.90
N ALA A 121 -3.45 0.47 20.50
CA ALA A 121 -3.08 1.81 20.05
C ALA A 121 -1.68 2.26 20.47
N THR A 122 -1.02 1.60 21.44
CA THR A 122 0.32 1.95 21.92
C THR A 122 1.36 0.92 21.50
N ASP A 123 2.60 1.35 21.34
CA ASP A 123 3.73 0.48 21.01
C ASP A 123 3.91 -0.65 22.04
N ASN A 124 3.75 -0.34 23.33
CA ASN A 124 3.87 -1.33 24.39
C ASN A 124 2.77 -2.40 24.31
N ALA A 125 1.53 -2.00 24.03
CA ALA A 125 0.42 -2.94 23.89
C ALA A 125 0.59 -3.86 22.69
N LEU A 126 1.13 -3.35 21.57
CA LEU A 126 1.35 -4.18 20.40
C LEU A 126 2.58 -5.08 20.50
N ILE A 127 3.65 -4.64 21.17
CA ILE A 127 4.78 -5.53 21.48
C ILE A 127 4.32 -6.65 22.42
N ALA A 128 3.46 -6.35 23.40
CA ALA A 128 2.85 -7.38 24.25
C ALA A 128 1.92 -8.32 23.44
N TYR A 129 1.18 -7.80 22.46
CA TYR A 129 0.42 -8.61 21.52
C TYR A 129 1.35 -9.52 20.69
N GLN A 130 2.43 -8.97 20.11
CA GLN A 130 3.41 -9.74 19.34
C GLN A 130 4.03 -10.86 20.16
N LYS A 131 4.35 -10.61 21.43
CA LYS A 131 4.88 -11.62 22.37
C LYS A 131 3.89 -12.76 22.58
N ASN A 132 2.59 -12.49 22.65
CA ASN A 132 1.55 -13.45 23.03
C ASN A 132 0.74 -14.00 21.84
N THR A 133 0.98 -13.50 20.63
CA THR A 133 0.32 -14.02 19.41
C THR A 133 0.74 -15.47 19.13
N ASN A 134 -0.08 -16.17 18.39
CA ASN A 134 0.17 -17.56 17.97
C ASN A 134 0.92 -17.69 16.63
N THR A 135 1.31 -16.57 16.03
CA THR A 135 2.01 -16.54 14.73
C THR A 135 3.24 -15.64 14.78
N VAL A 136 4.14 -15.79 13.84
CA VAL A 136 5.24 -14.84 13.62
C VAL A 136 4.67 -13.60 12.95
N SER A 137 4.68 -12.47 13.66
CA SER A 137 4.14 -11.21 13.15
C SER A 137 5.01 -10.02 13.55
N SER A 138 4.93 -8.96 12.76
CA SER A 138 5.43 -7.62 13.09
C SER A 138 4.24 -6.67 13.17
N VAL A 139 4.23 -5.75 14.12
CA VAL A 139 3.08 -4.89 14.40
C VAL A 139 3.45 -3.42 14.45
N ILE A 140 2.57 -2.56 13.93
CA ILE A 140 2.72 -1.10 13.95
C ILE A 140 1.51 -0.50 14.64
N SER A 141 1.74 0.34 15.66
CA SER A 141 0.68 0.97 16.44
C SER A 141 0.19 2.28 15.83
N ALA A 142 -1.00 2.71 16.20
CA ALA A 142 -1.47 4.07 15.93
C ALA A 142 -0.51 5.14 16.52
N GLU A 143 0.18 4.83 17.62
CA GLU A 143 1.18 5.71 18.22
C GLU A 143 2.41 5.85 17.32
N SER A 144 2.98 4.75 16.82
CA SER A 144 4.08 4.76 15.85
C SER A 144 3.68 5.47 14.57
N ILE A 145 2.45 5.24 14.06
CA ILE A 145 1.92 5.89 12.87
C ILE A 145 1.86 7.41 13.06
N ARG A 146 1.35 7.89 14.18
CA ARG A 146 1.28 9.33 14.48
C ARG A 146 2.65 9.99 14.63
N ARG A 147 3.66 9.24 15.12
CA ARG A 147 5.03 9.72 15.28
C ARG A 147 5.82 9.71 13.98
N SER A 148 5.33 9.06 12.94
CA SER A 148 5.98 9.00 11.64
C SER A 148 5.53 10.15 10.72
N PRO A 149 6.33 10.56 9.71
CA PRO A 149 5.95 11.56 8.72
C PRO A 149 4.95 11.04 7.69
N ASP A 150 4.50 9.81 7.86
CA ASP A 150 3.79 9.05 6.85
C ASP A 150 2.37 9.58 6.63
N ARG A 151 2.02 9.82 5.37
CA ARG A 151 0.72 10.35 4.95
C ARG A 151 -0.29 9.25 4.70
N ASN A 152 0.20 8.09 4.28
CA ASN A 152 -0.60 6.93 3.91
C ASN A 152 0.02 5.63 4.43
N THR A 153 -0.71 4.54 4.27
CA THR A 153 -0.32 3.21 4.74
C THR A 153 0.96 2.70 4.08
N ALA A 154 1.22 3.01 2.82
CA ALA A 154 2.44 2.58 2.14
C ALA A 154 3.70 3.17 2.78
N GLU A 155 3.68 4.46 3.07
CA GLU A 155 4.80 5.12 3.74
C GLU A 155 5.07 4.54 5.14
N ILE A 156 4.01 4.16 5.88
CA ILE A 156 4.12 3.49 7.17
C ILE A 156 4.81 2.13 7.04
N LEU A 157 4.38 1.35 6.03
CA LEU A 157 4.84 -0.01 5.84
C LEU A 157 6.32 -0.11 5.47
N LYS A 158 6.89 0.88 4.78
CA LYS A 158 8.33 0.89 4.44
C LYS A 158 9.25 0.88 5.66
N ARG A 159 8.71 1.18 6.86
CA ARG A 159 9.44 1.23 8.14
C ARG A 159 9.30 -0.04 8.96
N THR A 160 8.51 -0.98 8.47
CA THR A 160 8.26 -2.23 9.16
C THR A 160 9.42 -3.19 8.97
N PRO A 161 9.80 -3.94 10.00
CA PRO A 161 10.84 -4.97 9.92
C PRO A 161 10.61 -5.97 8.79
N GLY A 162 11.62 -6.14 7.93
CA GLY A 162 11.54 -7.05 6.79
C GLY A 162 10.61 -6.60 5.67
N ALA A 163 10.14 -5.34 5.70
CA ALA A 163 9.31 -4.77 4.65
C ALA A 163 10.00 -3.58 3.96
N SER A 164 9.70 -3.38 2.69
CA SER A 164 10.09 -2.23 1.89
C SER A 164 8.97 -1.85 0.93
N ILE A 165 9.07 -0.68 0.30
CA ILE A 165 8.07 -0.20 -0.64
C ILE A 165 8.68 -0.01 -2.02
N GLN A 166 8.02 -0.56 -3.03
CA GLN A 166 8.32 -0.35 -4.44
C GLN A 166 7.37 0.70 -5.03
N GLU A 167 7.89 1.60 -5.86
CA GLU A 167 7.13 2.65 -6.55
C GLU A 167 6.29 3.54 -5.60
N GLY A 168 6.66 3.60 -4.32
CA GLY A 168 5.97 4.42 -3.31
C GLY A 168 4.61 3.88 -2.84
N LYS A 169 4.14 2.72 -3.31
CA LYS A 169 2.80 2.20 -3.03
C LYS A 169 2.69 0.69 -2.81
N TYR A 170 3.62 -0.13 -3.32
CA TYR A 170 3.57 -1.58 -3.24
C TYR A 170 4.54 -2.12 -2.19
N ILE A 171 4.05 -3.04 -1.38
CA ILE A 171 4.87 -3.62 -0.31
C ILE A 171 5.65 -4.84 -0.79
N ILE A 172 6.89 -4.91 -0.36
CA ILE A 172 7.79 -6.06 -0.48
C ILE A 172 8.06 -6.55 0.93
N VAL A 173 7.79 -7.81 1.24
CA VAL A 173 8.07 -8.42 2.54
C VAL A 173 9.07 -9.55 2.34
N ARG A 174 10.10 -9.61 3.21
CA ARG A 174 11.17 -10.60 3.13
C ARG A 174 11.88 -10.61 1.77
N GLY A 175 12.03 -9.43 1.16
CA GLY A 175 12.64 -9.28 -0.17
C GLY A 175 11.87 -9.95 -1.31
N LEU A 176 10.73 -10.59 -1.07
CA LEU A 176 9.90 -11.19 -2.11
C LEU A 176 9.05 -10.12 -2.78
N ALA A 177 8.92 -10.20 -4.10
CA ALA A 177 8.16 -9.25 -4.92
C ALA A 177 6.73 -9.04 -4.37
N ASP A 178 6.17 -7.90 -4.70
CA ASP A 178 4.83 -7.48 -4.27
C ASP A 178 3.72 -8.52 -4.54
N ARG A 179 3.81 -9.27 -5.64
CA ARG A 179 2.87 -10.36 -5.98
C ARG A 179 2.79 -11.48 -4.94
N TYR A 180 3.81 -11.63 -4.09
CA TYR A 180 3.86 -12.63 -3.02
C TYR A 180 3.26 -12.13 -1.71
N ASN A 181 2.70 -10.92 -1.68
CA ASN A 181 2.10 -10.31 -0.51
C ASN A 181 0.60 -10.12 -0.71
N GLN A 182 -0.16 -10.20 0.38
CA GLN A 182 -1.60 -10.07 0.36
C GLN A 182 -2.08 -9.06 1.41
N ALA A 183 -3.20 -8.41 1.15
CA ALA A 183 -3.76 -7.40 2.03
C ALA A 183 -5.14 -7.80 2.59
N MET A 184 -5.40 -7.42 3.83
CA MET A 184 -6.72 -7.50 4.46
C MET A 184 -7.07 -6.15 5.08
N LEU A 185 -8.33 -5.76 4.99
CA LEU A 185 -8.88 -4.58 5.64
C LEU A 185 -9.94 -5.00 6.67
N ASN A 186 -9.70 -4.72 7.94
CA ASN A 186 -10.59 -5.14 9.03
C ASN A 186 -10.90 -6.65 9.04
N GLY A 187 -9.93 -7.47 8.57
CA GLY A 187 -10.04 -8.93 8.45
C GLY A 187 -10.75 -9.44 7.22
N ILE A 188 -11.10 -8.59 6.28
CA ILE A 188 -11.68 -8.97 5.00
C ILE A 188 -10.59 -8.94 3.93
N LEU A 189 -10.50 -10.02 3.16
CA LEU A 189 -9.51 -10.17 2.10
C LEU A 189 -9.72 -9.13 1.02
N LEU A 190 -8.66 -8.39 0.68
CA LEU A 190 -8.64 -7.44 -0.43
C LEU A 190 -8.04 -8.09 -1.67
N THR A 191 -8.57 -7.72 -2.81
CA THR A 191 -8.00 -8.10 -4.11
C THR A 191 -7.07 -7.02 -4.64
N SER A 192 -6.36 -7.28 -5.74
CA SER A 192 -5.53 -6.28 -6.40
C SER A 192 -6.33 -5.02 -6.71
N THR A 193 -5.73 -3.86 -6.47
CA THR A 193 -6.28 -2.54 -6.83
C THR A 193 -5.68 -1.98 -8.11
N GLU A 194 -4.73 -2.70 -8.71
CA GLU A 194 -4.09 -2.29 -9.95
C GLU A 194 -4.63 -3.16 -11.11
N PRO A 195 -5.00 -2.56 -12.25
CA PRO A 195 -5.59 -3.31 -13.37
C PRO A 195 -4.60 -4.28 -14.03
N ASP A 196 -3.31 -3.95 -14.00
CA ASP A 196 -2.26 -4.65 -14.76
C ASP A 196 -1.29 -5.44 -13.89
N ARG A 197 -1.49 -5.46 -12.56
CA ARG A 197 -0.51 -6.01 -11.61
C ARG A 197 -1.18 -6.70 -10.43
N LYS A 198 -0.65 -7.84 -10.01
CA LYS A 198 -1.12 -8.52 -8.80
C LYS A 198 -0.53 -7.87 -7.55
N THR A 199 -1.14 -6.79 -7.10
CA THR A 199 -0.71 -6.12 -5.88
C THR A 199 -1.79 -5.18 -5.34
N PHE A 200 -1.72 -4.88 -4.06
CA PHE A 200 -2.58 -3.91 -3.42
C PHE A 200 -1.83 -2.57 -3.23
N SER A 201 -2.47 -1.47 -3.63
CA SER A 201 -1.92 -0.12 -3.48
C SER A 201 -2.21 0.41 -2.08
N PHE A 202 -1.21 0.38 -1.19
CA PHE A 202 -1.38 0.77 0.21
C PHE A 202 -1.47 2.30 0.42
N ASP A 203 -1.25 3.11 -0.59
CA ASP A 203 -1.44 4.55 -0.54
C ASP A 203 -2.91 5.00 -0.61
N LEU A 204 -3.85 4.08 -0.83
CA LEU A 204 -5.29 4.33 -0.79
C LEU A 204 -5.80 4.70 0.61
N PHE A 205 -5.13 4.25 1.68
CA PHE A 205 -5.60 4.49 3.05
C PHE A 205 -4.80 5.59 3.73
N PRO A 206 -5.45 6.70 4.11
CA PRO A 206 -4.82 7.74 4.91
C PRO A 206 -4.37 7.18 6.27
N SER A 207 -3.19 7.58 6.71
CA SER A 207 -2.61 7.08 7.97
C SER A 207 -3.48 7.33 9.21
N GLN A 208 -4.25 8.40 9.22
CA GLN A 208 -5.04 8.81 10.39
C GLN A 208 -6.25 7.94 10.69
N ILE A 209 -6.80 7.23 9.69
CA ILE A 209 -7.93 6.32 9.92
C ILE A 209 -7.50 4.96 10.46
N ILE A 210 -6.19 4.68 10.47
CA ILE A 210 -5.64 3.39 10.86
C ILE A 210 -5.47 3.34 12.38
N ASP A 211 -5.86 2.21 12.97
CA ASP A 211 -5.64 1.90 14.38
C ASP A 211 -4.31 1.12 14.55
N ASN A 212 -4.13 0.09 13.75
CA ASN A 212 -2.89 -0.68 13.72
C ASN A 212 -2.72 -1.41 12.38
N ILE A 213 -1.47 -1.85 12.13
CA ILE A 213 -1.14 -2.72 11.01
C ILE A 213 -0.41 -3.93 11.57
N ILE A 214 -0.82 -5.12 11.14
CA ILE A 214 -0.20 -6.39 11.51
C ILE A 214 0.30 -7.05 10.23
N ILE A 215 1.60 -7.36 10.18
CA ILE A 215 2.19 -8.13 9.09
C ILE A 215 2.46 -9.54 9.62
N ASN A 216 1.63 -10.49 9.19
CA ASN A 216 1.85 -11.89 9.48
C ASN A 216 2.90 -12.44 8.50
N LYS A 217 3.91 -13.11 9.05
CA LYS A 217 5.02 -13.72 8.30
C LYS A 217 5.00 -15.24 8.34
N ALA A 218 4.14 -15.82 9.18
CA ALA A 218 3.88 -17.26 9.27
C ALA A 218 2.37 -17.52 9.14
N PHE A 219 2.04 -18.54 8.37
CA PHE A 219 0.66 -18.95 8.10
C PHE A 219 0.07 -19.73 9.28
N VAL A 220 -1.21 -19.48 9.54
CA VAL A 220 -2.10 -20.30 10.37
C VAL A 220 -3.40 -20.54 9.61
N PRO A 221 -4.11 -21.67 9.81
CA PRO A 221 -5.29 -22.02 9.01
C PRO A 221 -6.41 -21.00 8.96
N GLU A 222 -6.57 -20.16 9.99
CA GLU A 222 -7.56 -19.06 10.01
C GLU A 222 -7.26 -17.94 9.00
N LEU A 223 -6.02 -17.83 8.51
CA LEU A 223 -5.61 -16.84 7.54
C LEU A 223 -5.79 -17.35 6.12
N PRO A 224 -6.06 -16.47 5.12
CA PRO A 224 -6.09 -16.87 3.72
C PRO A 224 -4.76 -17.47 3.29
N GLY A 225 -4.78 -18.40 2.34
CA GLY A 225 -3.60 -19.15 1.92
C GLY A 225 -2.74 -18.49 0.85
N GLU A 226 -3.21 -17.42 0.24
CA GLU A 226 -2.61 -16.83 -0.96
C GLU A 226 -1.57 -15.74 -0.64
N TRP A 227 -0.42 -16.13 -0.08
CA TRP A 227 0.74 -15.25 0.15
C TRP A 227 1.99 -16.05 0.52
N ALA A 228 3.16 -15.44 0.37
CA ALA A 228 4.44 -16.04 0.73
C ALA A 228 5.38 -15.08 1.48
N GLY A 229 5.37 -13.80 1.14
CA GLY A 229 6.17 -12.78 1.83
C GLY A 229 5.53 -12.38 3.15
N GLY A 230 4.34 -11.84 3.08
CA GLY A 230 3.56 -11.41 4.23
C GLY A 230 2.08 -11.16 3.93
N LEU A 231 1.24 -11.36 4.95
CA LEU A 231 -0.16 -10.96 4.95
C LEU A 231 -0.31 -9.69 5.78
N ILE A 232 -0.66 -8.59 5.13
CA ILE A 232 -0.77 -7.27 5.72
C ILE A 232 -2.22 -7.04 6.13
N GLN A 233 -2.47 -6.99 7.44
CA GLN A 233 -3.78 -6.67 7.99
C GLN A 233 -3.81 -5.20 8.41
N VAL A 234 -4.56 -4.39 7.70
CA VAL A 234 -4.84 -2.99 8.03
C VAL A 234 -6.12 -2.93 8.84
N ASN A 235 -6.03 -2.48 10.08
CA ASN A 235 -7.19 -2.31 10.95
C ASN A 235 -7.48 -0.82 11.10
N THR A 236 -8.70 -0.42 10.72
CA THR A 236 -9.16 0.95 10.91
C THR A 236 -9.70 1.16 12.31
N LYS A 237 -9.68 2.40 12.77
CA LYS A 237 -10.30 2.77 14.05
C LYS A 237 -11.74 2.26 14.12
N ASP A 238 -12.16 1.88 15.31
CA ASP A 238 -13.50 1.39 15.60
C ASP A 238 -14.21 2.39 16.54
N VAL A 239 -14.84 1.94 17.60
CA VAL A 239 -15.53 2.79 18.57
C VAL A 239 -14.51 3.60 19.38
N PRO A 240 -14.55 4.92 19.35
CA PRO A 240 -13.65 5.73 20.17
C PRO A 240 -14.06 5.65 21.66
N THR A 241 -13.09 5.82 22.55
CA THR A 241 -13.36 5.89 23.99
C THR A 241 -13.90 7.24 24.44
N LYS A 242 -13.61 8.29 23.66
CA LYS A 242 -14.02 9.67 23.88
C LYS A 242 -14.39 10.29 22.55
N ASN A 243 -15.28 11.27 22.59
CA ASN A 243 -15.54 12.10 21.43
C ASN A 243 -14.26 12.85 21.06
N PHE A 244 -13.98 12.93 19.77
CA PHE A 244 -12.83 13.65 19.27
C PHE A 244 -13.11 14.23 17.89
N PHE A 245 -12.43 15.30 17.59
CA PHE A 245 -12.39 15.86 16.24
C PHE A 245 -10.97 16.34 15.94
N ASN A 246 -10.41 15.94 14.80
CA ASN A 246 -9.06 16.30 14.38
C ASN A 246 -9.10 16.89 12.98
N ILE A 247 -8.36 17.97 12.79
CA ILE A 247 -8.10 18.58 11.48
C ILE A 247 -6.60 18.54 11.25
N GLN A 248 -6.21 18.12 10.05
CA GLN A 248 -4.84 18.19 9.58
C GLN A 248 -4.77 18.95 8.27
N LEU A 249 -3.91 19.94 8.20
CA LEU A 249 -3.57 20.68 7.00
C LEU A 249 -2.11 20.45 6.69
N GLY A 250 -1.80 20.07 5.46
CA GLY A 250 -0.44 19.81 5.01
C GLY A 250 -0.14 20.54 3.71
N THR A 251 1.08 21.02 3.60
CA THR A 251 1.65 21.49 2.33
C THR A 251 3.04 20.95 2.14
N SER A 252 3.48 20.77 0.90
CA SER A 252 4.85 20.36 0.62
C SER A 252 5.34 20.87 -0.73
N ALA A 253 6.65 21.10 -0.81
CA ALA A 253 7.37 21.48 -2.01
C ALA A 253 8.34 20.37 -2.42
N ASN A 254 8.43 20.07 -3.70
CA ASN A 254 9.39 19.11 -4.25
C ASN A 254 10.43 19.86 -5.10
N SER A 255 11.70 19.49 -4.92
CA SER A 255 12.84 20.19 -5.53
C SER A 255 12.87 20.16 -7.07
N LEU A 256 12.23 19.18 -7.69
CA LEU A 256 12.21 19.03 -9.16
C LEU A 256 11.05 19.75 -9.83
N VAL A 257 9.94 20.03 -9.12
CA VAL A 257 8.71 20.48 -9.76
C VAL A 257 8.11 21.77 -9.17
N THR A 258 8.11 21.96 -7.85
CA THR A 258 7.39 23.09 -7.23
C THR A 258 7.95 24.44 -7.66
N GLY A 259 7.10 25.33 -8.15
CA GLY A 259 7.45 26.65 -8.64
C GLY A 259 8.09 26.67 -10.04
N LYS A 260 8.15 25.51 -10.72
CA LYS A 260 8.70 25.38 -12.08
C LYS A 260 7.58 25.20 -13.10
N ASP A 261 7.94 25.29 -14.39
CA ASP A 261 7.04 25.02 -15.50
C ASP A 261 6.50 23.59 -15.42
N PHE A 262 5.21 23.48 -15.55
CA PHE A 262 4.46 22.26 -15.48
C PHE A 262 3.53 22.11 -16.67
N PHE A 263 3.71 21.05 -17.41
CA PHE A 263 2.93 20.74 -18.60
C PHE A 263 1.83 19.74 -18.27
N LYS A 264 0.63 19.98 -18.75
CA LYS A 264 -0.53 19.12 -18.49
C LYS A 264 -1.55 19.16 -19.63
N ASP A 265 -2.48 18.21 -19.64
CA ASP A 265 -3.68 18.26 -20.46
C ASP A 265 -4.57 19.46 -20.05
N LYS A 266 -5.31 20.01 -20.99
CA LYS A 266 -6.33 21.04 -20.74
C LYS A 266 -7.33 20.57 -19.67
N GLY A 267 -7.75 19.32 -19.76
CA GLY A 267 -8.59 18.66 -18.78
C GLY A 267 -10.05 19.13 -18.74
N GLY A 268 -10.79 18.53 -17.79
CA GLY A 268 -12.17 18.83 -17.45
C GLY A 268 -12.29 19.81 -16.28
N LYS A 269 -13.50 20.32 -16.04
CA LYS A 269 -13.79 21.27 -14.94
C LYS A 269 -13.71 20.59 -13.56
N THR A 270 -13.86 19.27 -13.51
CA THR A 270 -13.93 18.46 -12.29
C THR A 270 -12.63 17.77 -11.95
N ASP A 271 -11.58 17.91 -12.76
CA ASP A 271 -10.25 17.32 -12.53
C ASP A 271 -9.69 17.66 -11.14
N TRP A 272 -10.05 18.81 -10.55
CA TRP A 272 -9.53 19.24 -9.26
C TRP A 272 -9.93 18.33 -8.09
N TYR A 273 -11.04 17.59 -8.20
CA TYR A 273 -11.44 16.56 -7.23
C TYR A 273 -11.31 15.12 -7.76
N GLY A 274 -10.67 14.97 -8.94
CA GLY A 274 -10.24 13.68 -9.45
C GLY A 274 -11.30 12.86 -10.18
N ILE A 275 -12.38 13.47 -10.64
CA ILE A 275 -13.44 12.80 -11.40
C ILE A 275 -13.55 13.43 -12.79
N ASP A 276 -13.58 12.62 -13.84
CA ASP A 276 -13.81 13.10 -15.20
C ASP A 276 -15.25 13.58 -15.37
N ASP A 277 -15.43 14.75 -16.00
CA ASP A 277 -16.75 15.36 -16.25
C ASP A 277 -17.36 14.96 -17.60
N GLY A 278 -16.78 13.98 -18.26
CA GLY A 278 -17.17 13.55 -19.59
C GLY A 278 -16.44 14.28 -20.71
N THR A 279 -15.57 15.25 -20.40
CA THR A 279 -14.75 15.96 -21.42
C THR A 279 -13.88 14.99 -22.22
N ARG A 280 -13.48 13.88 -21.62
CA ARG A 280 -12.67 12.82 -22.24
C ARG A 280 -13.48 11.63 -22.70
N SER A 281 -14.81 11.69 -22.69
CA SER A 281 -15.68 10.59 -23.10
C SER A 281 -15.62 10.36 -24.60
N LEU A 282 -16.03 9.17 -25.02
CA LEU A 282 -16.37 8.91 -26.41
C LEU A 282 -17.49 9.86 -26.86
N PRO A 283 -17.45 10.35 -28.10
CA PRO A 283 -18.45 11.31 -28.59
C PRO A 283 -19.86 10.72 -28.58
N ALA A 284 -20.88 11.56 -28.45
CA ALA A 284 -22.29 11.15 -28.35
C ALA A 284 -22.77 10.31 -29.55
N GLY A 285 -22.15 10.46 -30.73
CA GLY A 285 -22.42 9.64 -31.92
C GLY A 285 -21.85 8.22 -31.87
N TYR A 286 -21.01 7.89 -30.86
CA TYR A 286 -20.50 6.55 -30.66
C TYR A 286 -21.53 5.70 -29.90
N ILE A 287 -22.31 4.88 -30.61
CA ILE A 287 -23.38 4.10 -30.00
C ILE A 287 -22.81 2.85 -29.29
N THR A 288 -22.15 1.98 -30.05
CA THR A 288 -21.46 0.79 -29.53
C THR A 288 -20.28 0.46 -30.43
N LYS A 289 -19.31 -0.32 -29.87
CA LYS A 289 -18.17 -0.83 -30.63
C LYS A 289 -18.64 -1.61 -31.88
N SER A 290 -19.65 -2.46 -31.76
CA SER A 290 -20.15 -3.26 -32.88
C SER A 290 -20.69 -2.39 -34.01
N VAL A 291 -21.49 -1.36 -33.72
CA VAL A 291 -22.00 -0.39 -34.68
C VAL A 291 -20.87 0.40 -35.30
N PHE A 292 -19.93 0.90 -34.49
CA PHE A 292 -18.80 1.64 -35.02
C PHE A 292 -17.94 0.78 -35.97
N ASP A 293 -17.64 -0.47 -35.59
CA ASP A 293 -16.80 -1.35 -36.40
C ASP A 293 -17.38 -1.67 -37.77
N THR A 294 -18.73 -1.70 -37.91
CA THR A 294 -19.43 -1.92 -39.17
C THR A 294 -19.69 -0.65 -39.99
N THR A 295 -19.44 0.53 -39.38
CA THR A 295 -19.59 1.81 -40.06
C THR A 295 -18.49 1.99 -41.13
N SER A 296 -18.82 2.65 -42.27
CA SER A 296 -17.84 2.96 -43.31
C SER A 296 -16.68 3.82 -42.77
N LEU A 297 -15.52 3.77 -43.43
CA LEU A 297 -14.35 4.58 -43.03
C LEU A 297 -14.66 6.08 -43.05
N ALA A 298 -15.49 6.55 -43.98
CA ALA A 298 -15.97 7.93 -44.01
C ALA A 298 -16.82 8.27 -42.78
N GLY A 299 -17.73 7.37 -42.38
CA GLY A 299 -18.54 7.54 -41.20
C GLY A 299 -17.71 7.53 -39.90
N LYS A 300 -16.76 6.60 -39.79
CA LYS A 300 -15.78 6.56 -38.67
C LYS A 300 -14.96 7.85 -38.60
N THR A 301 -14.47 8.34 -39.73
CA THR A 301 -13.71 9.59 -39.83
C THR A 301 -14.56 10.80 -39.45
N ALA A 302 -15.85 10.82 -39.85
CA ALA A 302 -16.79 11.87 -39.45
C ALA A 302 -16.99 11.91 -37.93
N LEU A 303 -17.07 10.74 -37.28
CA LEU A 303 -17.11 10.67 -35.83
C LEU A 303 -15.79 11.11 -35.19
N GLY A 304 -14.65 10.72 -35.78
CA GLY A 304 -13.33 11.16 -35.32
C GLY A 304 -13.16 12.69 -35.28
N LYS A 305 -13.80 13.42 -36.20
CA LYS A 305 -13.83 14.89 -36.23
C LYS A 305 -14.49 15.53 -34.99
N THR A 306 -15.39 14.80 -34.34
CA THR A 306 -16.11 15.30 -33.15
C THR A 306 -15.35 15.08 -31.85
N MET A 307 -14.25 14.32 -31.89
CA MET A 307 -13.38 14.10 -30.71
C MET A 307 -12.54 15.34 -30.41
N SER A 308 -12.07 15.44 -29.19
CA SER A 308 -11.17 16.51 -28.77
C SER A 308 -9.95 16.61 -29.69
N SER A 309 -9.67 17.79 -30.20
CA SER A 309 -8.46 18.10 -31.00
C SER A 309 -7.26 18.54 -30.15
N ASN A 310 -7.34 18.42 -28.82
CA ASN A 310 -6.28 18.84 -27.90
C ASN A 310 -5.13 17.82 -27.87
N TRP A 311 -4.08 18.06 -28.67
CA TRP A 311 -2.89 17.20 -28.75
C TRP A 311 -1.60 17.90 -28.29
N ALA A 312 -1.71 19.14 -27.86
CA ALA A 312 -0.61 19.90 -27.26
C ALA A 312 -0.87 20.15 -25.76
N PRO A 313 0.15 20.15 -24.91
CA PRO A 313 0.00 20.49 -23.51
C PRO A 313 -0.25 21.98 -23.29
N ILE A 314 -0.90 22.29 -22.19
CA ILE A 314 -0.89 23.66 -21.66
C ILE A 314 0.23 23.76 -20.61
N MET A 315 0.94 24.89 -20.64
CA MET A 315 1.96 25.21 -19.65
C MET A 315 1.34 25.96 -18.46
N THR A 316 1.74 25.59 -17.26
CA THR A 316 1.36 26.26 -16.00
C THR A 316 2.56 26.18 -15.04
N THR A 317 2.48 26.82 -13.88
CA THR A 317 3.45 26.66 -12.81
C THR A 317 2.95 25.65 -11.79
N ALA A 318 3.79 24.67 -11.42
CA ALA A 318 3.44 23.69 -10.40
C ALA A 318 3.31 24.36 -9.04
N LYS A 319 2.14 24.22 -8.44
CA LYS A 319 1.83 24.72 -7.10
C LYS A 319 2.44 23.80 -6.04
N PRO A 320 2.67 24.27 -4.79
CA PRO A 320 2.95 23.38 -3.67
C PRO A 320 1.84 22.34 -3.51
N ASN A 321 2.22 21.13 -3.13
CA ASN A 321 1.26 20.06 -2.83
C ASN A 321 0.43 20.44 -1.61
N MET A 322 -0.84 20.05 -1.60
CA MET A 322 -1.79 20.33 -0.54
C MET A 322 -2.45 19.05 -0.05
N SER A 323 -2.70 18.97 1.26
CA SER A 323 -3.53 17.91 1.84
C SER A 323 -4.38 18.45 2.98
N VAL A 324 -5.62 17.96 3.04
CA VAL A 324 -6.58 18.25 4.11
C VAL A 324 -7.14 16.93 4.59
N GLN A 325 -7.13 16.70 5.90
CA GLN A 325 -7.77 15.53 6.52
C GLN A 325 -8.60 15.99 7.71
N MET A 326 -9.81 15.50 7.81
CA MET A 326 -10.73 15.76 8.92
C MET A 326 -11.23 14.42 9.44
N ASN A 327 -11.14 14.20 10.74
CA ASN A 327 -11.57 12.94 11.35
C ASN A 327 -12.31 13.27 12.64
N GLY A 328 -13.47 12.67 12.80
CA GLY A 328 -14.26 12.75 14.02
C GLY A 328 -14.70 11.39 14.51
N GLY A 329 -15.01 11.32 15.79
CA GLY A 329 -15.59 10.13 16.37
C GLY A 329 -16.41 10.46 17.60
N PHE A 330 -17.44 9.68 17.81
CA PHE A 330 -18.33 9.83 18.95
C PHE A 330 -18.56 8.48 19.65
N ALA A 331 -18.77 8.55 20.93
CA ALA A 331 -19.23 7.44 21.75
C ALA A 331 -20.40 7.93 22.62
N GLY A 332 -21.47 7.16 22.66
CA GLY A 332 -22.69 7.52 23.37
C GLY A 332 -23.58 6.33 23.64
N THR A 333 -24.82 6.62 24.01
CA THR A 333 -25.87 5.63 24.17
C THR A 333 -27.08 6.01 23.34
N LEU A 334 -27.65 5.03 22.65
CA LEU A 334 -28.89 5.16 21.89
C LEU A 334 -29.81 4.00 22.29
N TRP A 335 -31.05 4.28 22.72
CA TRP A 335 -31.99 3.28 23.22
C TRP A 335 -31.42 2.38 24.32
N GLY A 336 -30.64 2.96 25.26
CA GLY A 336 -29.95 2.21 26.33
C GLY A 336 -28.79 1.33 25.87
N LYS A 337 -28.42 1.32 24.55
CA LYS A 337 -27.29 0.56 23.98
C LYS A 337 -26.12 1.49 23.77
N LYS A 338 -24.90 1.00 24.05
CA LYS A 338 -23.68 1.73 23.73
C LYS A 338 -23.51 1.76 22.21
N ILE A 339 -23.32 2.95 21.68
CA ILE A 339 -22.99 3.18 20.27
C ILE A 339 -21.69 3.96 20.16
N GLY A 340 -21.04 3.83 19.04
CA GLY A 340 -19.92 4.67 18.68
C GLY A 340 -19.73 4.70 17.19
N GLY A 341 -19.22 5.81 16.70
CA GLY A 341 -18.99 5.99 15.29
C GLY A 341 -17.74 6.79 15.01
N ILE A 342 -17.24 6.63 13.80
CA ILE A 342 -16.15 7.41 13.24
C ILE A 342 -16.57 7.94 11.87
N ILE A 343 -16.10 9.13 11.55
CA ILE A 343 -16.16 9.70 10.20
C ILE A 343 -14.82 10.33 9.88
N GLY A 344 -14.39 10.20 8.65
CA GLY A 344 -13.16 10.83 8.18
C GLY A 344 -13.27 11.17 6.72
N ILE A 345 -12.70 12.29 6.34
CA ILE A 345 -12.53 12.72 4.96
C ILE A 345 -11.09 13.15 4.74
N ASN A 346 -10.58 12.89 3.56
CA ASN A 346 -9.28 13.37 3.13
C ASN A 346 -9.34 13.86 1.69
N TYR A 347 -8.54 14.88 1.42
CA TYR A 347 -8.25 15.39 0.09
C TYR A 347 -6.76 15.68 -0.02
N ALA A 348 -6.14 15.28 -1.11
CA ALA A 348 -4.76 15.62 -1.42
C ALA A 348 -4.62 15.92 -2.91
N ASN A 349 -3.85 16.96 -3.22
CA ASN A 349 -3.46 17.34 -4.57
C ASN A 349 -1.93 17.49 -4.60
N ALA A 350 -1.28 16.72 -5.46
CA ALA A 350 0.17 16.70 -5.57
C ALA A 350 0.64 16.82 -7.01
N TYR A 351 1.67 17.63 -7.21
CA TYR A 351 2.39 17.79 -8.47
C TYR A 351 3.70 17.02 -8.37
N ARG A 352 3.97 16.15 -9.36
CA ARG A 352 5.20 15.38 -9.45
C ARG A 352 5.83 15.56 -10.83
N PHE A 353 7.13 15.54 -10.86
CA PHE A 353 7.92 15.48 -12.08
C PHE A 353 8.85 14.28 -11.99
N GLN A 354 9.00 13.57 -13.09
CA GLN A 354 9.94 12.47 -13.22
C GLN A 354 10.80 12.70 -14.46
N ASP A 355 12.10 12.78 -14.26
CA ASP A 355 13.11 12.76 -15.32
C ASP A 355 13.47 11.29 -15.56
N ASN A 356 12.93 10.71 -16.63
CA ASN A 356 13.11 9.30 -16.96
C ASN A 356 14.01 9.13 -18.17
N ILE A 357 14.86 8.13 -18.12
CA ILE A 357 15.58 7.57 -19.27
C ILE A 357 14.95 6.22 -19.58
N ASN A 358 14.75 5.92 -20.86
CA ASN A 358 14.21 4.66 -21.34
C ASN A 358 14.99 4.25 -22.59
N ASN A 359 15.96 3.39 -22.40
CA ASN A 359 16.85 2.94 -23.46
C ASN A 359 16.58 1.47 -23.79
N GLN A 360 16.92 1.07 -25.02
CA GLN A 360 17.06 -0.33 -25.41
C GLN A 360 18.48 -0.51 -25.90
N ASN A 361 19.17 -1.52 -25.40
CA ASN A 361 20.59 -1.72 -25.65
C ASN A 361 20.83 -3.12 -26.21
N GLN A 362 21.73 -3.21 -27.18
CA GLN A 362 22.34 -4.45 -27.58
C GLN A 362 23.65 -4.64 -26.81
N LEU A 363 23.74 -5.75 -26.10
CA LEU A 363 24.94 -6.12 -25.35
C LEU A 363 25.79 -7.04 -26.24
N SER A 364 27.07 -6.79 -26.28
CA SER A 364 28.06 -7.59 -27.02
C SER A 364 29.36 -7.72 -26.23
N ASN A 365 30.23 -8.63 -26.63
CA ASN A 365 31.56 -8.76 -26.01
C ASN A 365 32.42 -7.49 -26.12
N THR A 366 32.07 -6.57 -27.01
CA THR A 366 32.77 -5.29 -27.24
C THR A 366 32.14 -4.13 -26.49
N GLY A 367 31.03 -4.35 -25.72
CA GLY A 367 30.37 -3.30 -24.97
C GLY A 367 28.88 -3.22 -25.20
N VAL A 368 28.30 -2.13 -24.76
CA VAL A 368 26.87 -1.79 -24.86
C VAL A 368 26.68 -0.84 -26.06
N THR A 369 25.83 -1.22 -26.99
CA THR A 369 25.42 -0.37 -28.12
C THR A 369 23.95 -0.02 -27.97
N PRO A 370 23.59 1.24 -27.75
CA PRO A 370 22.19 1.64 -27.69
C PRO A 370 21.58 1.58 -29.09
N TYR A 371 20.41 0.99 -29.23
CA TYR A 371 19.65 1.06 -30.48
C TYR A 371 18.39 1.93 -30.33
N ILE A 372 17.98 2.21 -29.10
CA ILE A 372 16.98 3.25 -28.74
C ILE A 372 17.44 3.98 -27.48
N GLU A 373 17.51 5.29 -27.56
CA GLU A 373 17.74 6.18 -26.42
C GLU A 373 16.63 7.20 -26.34
N LEU A 374 15.82 7.12 -25.27
CA LEU A 374 14.68 8.02 -25.04
C LEU A 374 14.83 8.71 -23.69
N LYS A 375 14.52 9.99 -23.69
CA LYS A 375 14.33 10.81 -22.51
C LYS A 375 12.85 11.19 -22.40
N ASP A 376 12.22 10.83 -21.27
CA ASP A 376 10.83 11.09 -20.98
C ASP A 376 10.71 12.04 -19.79
N ASN A 377 10.29 13.27 -20.04
CA ASN A 377 9.89 14.22 -19.00
C ASN A 377 8.43 14.00 -18.69
N LYS A 378 8.14 13.41 -17.53
CA LYS A 378 6.77 13.06 -17.11
C LYS A 378 6.27 14.00 -16.02
N TYR A 379 5.19 14.69 -16.29
CA TYR A 379 4.49 15.61 -15.39
C TYR A 379 3.20 14.95 -14.92
N ILE A 380 2.98 14.88 -13.62
CA ILE A 380 1.85 14.15 -13.05
C ILE A 380 1.18 15.02 -12.00
N ASN A 381 -0.14 15.24 -12.16
CA ASN A 381 -0.98 15.79 -11.12
C ASN A 381 -1.82 14.68 -10.51
N ASP A 382 -1.52 14.33 -9.24
CA ASP A 382 -2.24 13.33 -8.48
C ASP A 382 -3.29 13.96 -7.59
N ILE A 383 -4.51 13.47 -7.66
CA ILE A 383 -5.60 13.78 -6.74
C ILE A 383 -5.95 12.50 -5.97
N ASN A 384 -6.06 12.62 -4.65
CA ASN A 384 -6.56 11.55 -3.80
C ASN A 384 -7.63 12.10 -2.88
N MET A 385 -8.85 11.63 -3.03
CA MET A 385 -9.99 12.00 -2.21
C MET A 385 -10.60 10.74 -1.61
N GLY A 386 -10.85 10.75 -0.30
CA GLY A 386 -11.42 9.61 0.39
C GLY A 386 -12.35 9.99 1.52
N ALA A 387 -13.25 9.09 1.84
CA ALA A 387 -14.11 9.17 3.01
C ALA A 387 -14.23 7.81 3.69
N ILE A 388 -14.32 7.81 5.00
CA ILE A 388 -14.65 6.66 5.82
C ILE A 388 -15.81 7.01 6.75
N ALA A 389 -16.75 6.11 6.88
CA ALA A 389 -17.78 6.15 7.89
C ALA A 389 -17.87 4.79 8.60
N GLY A 390 -17.93 4.79 9.91
CA GLY A 390 -18.09 3.59 10.71
C GLY A 390 -19.09 3.81 11.84
N LEU A 391 -19.93 2.81 12.07
CA LEU A 391 -20.89 2.78 13.17
C LEU A 391 -20.81 1.43 13.84
N SER A 392 -20.78 1.41 15.16
CA SER A 392 -20.83 0.19 15.96
C SER A 392 -21.87 0.31 17.05
N ILE A 393 -22.65 -0.76 17.25
CA ILE A 393 -23.65 -0.87 18.29
C ILE A 393 -23.35 -2.09 19.16
N PHE A 394 -23.34 -1.90 20.47
CA PHE A 394 -23.26 -2.98 21.43
C PHE A 394 -24.68 -3.33 21.86
N LEU A 395 -25.22 -4.43 21.36
CA LEU A 395 -26.54 -4.94 21.76
C LEU A 395 -26.55 -5.26 23.25
N ASN A 396 -25.42 -5.77 23.74
CA ASN A 396 -25.06 -5.95 25.14
C ASN A 396 -23.52 -6.07 25.23
N PRO A 397 -22.90 -6.22 26.42
CA PRO A 397 -21.44 -6.33 26.55
C PRO A 397 -20.80 -7.50 25.81
N LEU A 398 -21.56 -8.52 25.39
CA LEU A 398 -21.12 -9.74 24.73
C LEU A 398 -21.42 -9.74 23.22
N ASN A 399 -22.22 -8.81 22.74
CA ASN A 399 -22.72 -8.80 21.36
C ASN A 399 -22.53 -7.41 20.73
N LYS A 400 -21.79 -7.35 19.64
CA LYS A 400 -21.49 -6.13 18.90
C LYS A 400 -21.75 -6.34 17.40
N ILE A 401 -22.35 -5.35 16.76
CA ILE A 401 -22.48 -5.26 15.32
C ILE A 401 -21.78 -3.98 14.88
N SER A 402 -21.01 -4.04 13.79
CA SER A 402 -20.27 -2.91 13.24
C SER A 402 -20.48 -2.83 11.74
N TYR A 403 -20.77 -1.62 11.26
CA TYR A 403 -20.80 -1.29 9.85
C TYR A 403 -19.69 -0.30 9.52
N LYS A 404 -18.99 -0.50 8.42
CA LYS A 404 -17.95 0.41 7.91
C LYS A 404 -18.09 0.57 6.41
N ALA A 405 -18.05 1.81 5.94
CA ALA A 405 -17.98 2.15 4.53
C ALA A 405 -16.73 3.00 4.27
N ILE A 406 -16.03 2.69 3.20
CA ILE A 406 -14.87 3.47 2.73
C ILE A 406 -15.04 3.72 1.25
N VAL A 407 -14.86 4.95 0.82
CA VAL A 407 -14.72 5.33 -0.57
C VAL A 407 -13.39 6.06 -0.75
N ASN A 408 -12.69 5.72 -1.82
CA ASN A 408 -11.46 6.42 -2.21
C ASN A 408 -11.47 6.61 -3.73
N VAL A 409 -11.21 7.84 -4.16
CA VAL A 409 -10.99 8.21 -5.57
C VAL A 409 -9.54 8.67 -5.70
N LYS A 410 -8.78 7.97 -6.51
CA LYS A 410 -7.40 8.30 -6.82
C LYS A 410 -7.25 8.53 -8.31
N THR A 411 -6.77 9.70 -8.67
CA THR A 411 -6.62 10.11 -10.06
C THR A 411 -5.21 10.58 -10.33
N ALA A 412 -4.67 10.17 -11.46
CA ALA A 412 -3.41 10.67 -11.99
C ALA A 412 -3.66 11.25 -13.38
N ASN A 413 -3.44 12.56 -13.54
CA ASN A 413 -3.44 13.24 -14.82
C ASN A 413 -1.97 13.44 -15.22
N ALA A 414 -1.51 12.65 -16.19
CA ALA A 414 -0.12 12.62 -16.60
C ALA A 414 0.06 13.11 -18.04
N TYR A 415 1.10 13.90 -18.24
CA TYR A 415 1.64 14.30 -19.53
C TYR A 415 3.09 13.86 -19.60
N THR A 416 3.46 13.12 -20.64
CA THR A 416 4.82 12.70 -20.90
C THR A 416 5.32 13.33 -22.19
N GLN A 417 6.43 14.04 -22.11
CA GLN A 417 7.15 14.55 -23.27
C GLN A 417 8.34 13.64 -23.53
N ARG A 418 8.38 13.01 -24.69
CA ARG A 418 9.44 12.11 -25.15
C ARG A 418 10.32 12.78 -26.18
N ALA A 419 11.62 12.59 -26.08
CA ALA A 419 12.58 12.92 -27.14
C ALA A 419 13.71 11.89 -27.12
N GLY A 420 14.31 11.63 -28.27
CA GLY A 420 15.47 10.72 -28.35
C GLY A 420 15.82 10.25 -29.73
N THR A 421 16.58 9.15 -29.81
CA THR A 421 17.12 8.58 -31.01
C THR A 421 16.74 7.11 -31.14
N VAL A 422 16.30 6.72 -32.31
CA VAL A 422 16.06 5.33 -32.72
C VAL A 422 17.11 4.99 -33.80
N TYR A 423 18.21 4.40 -33.35
CA TYR A 423 19.38 4.14 -34.21
C TYR A 423 19.09 3.12 -35.30
N ASP A 424 18.29 2.10 -35.04
CA ASP A 424 17.89 1.09 -36.04
C ASP A 424 17.22 1.71 -37.26
N ARG A 425 16.46 2.78 -37.07
CA ARG A 425 15.77 3.48 -38.15
C ARG A 425 16.46 4.75 -38.58
N GLN A 426 17.61 5.07 -37.98
CA GLN A 426 18.35 6.31 -38.19
C GLN A 426 17.45 7.56 -38.02
N GLU A 427 16.62 7.55 -36.95
CA GLU A 427 15.63 8.60 -36.70
C GLU A 427 15.83 9.27 -35.34
N LEU A 428 15.67 10.58 -35.30
CA LEU A 428 15.37 11.34 -34.10
C LEU A 428 13.86 11.36 -33.93
N VAL A 429 13.41 11.11 -32.69
CA VAL A 429 11.99 11.09 -32.33
C VAL A 429 11.67 12.15 -31.28
N LYS A 430 10.51 12.77 -31.39
CA LYS A 430 9.90 13.57 -30.34
C LYS A 430 8.41 13.30 -30.31
N GLY A 431 7.78 13.43 -29.13
CA GLY A 431 6.33 13.21 -29.04
C GLY A 431 5.80 13.34 -27.62
N ASN A 432 4.53 13.09 -27.54
CA ASN A 432 3.77 13.31 -26.31
C ASN A 432 2.81 12.15 -26.04
N GLU A 433 2.57 11.91 -24.75
CA GLU A 433 1.46 11.09 -24.30
C GLU A 433 0.66 11.83 -23.23
N PHE A 434 -0.66 11.75 -23.32
CA PHE A 434 -1.61 12.22 -22.31
C PHE A 434 -2.35 11.02 -21.72
N VAL A 435 -2.37 10.92 -20.40
CA VAL A 435 -3.04 9.85 -19.67
C VAL A 435 -3.83 10.46 -18.51
N PHE A 436 -5.10 10.19 -18.48
CA PHE A 436 -5.94 10.42 -17.30
C PHE A 436 -6.36 9.05 -16.77
N GLY A 437 -5.95 8.71 -15.57
CA GLY A 437 -6.30 7.46 -14.91
C GLY A 437 -7.06 7.73 -13.62
N GLN A 438 -8.29 7.27 -13.51
CA GLN A 438 -9.15 7.40 -12.34
C GLN A 438 -9.41 6.01 -11.76
N ASN A 439 -9.06 5.79 -10.50
CA ASN A 439 -9.36 4.58 -9.75
C ASN A 439 -10.32 4.91 -8.61
N VAL A 440 -11.44 4.21 -8.56
CA VAL A 440 -12.43 4.31 -7.48
C VAL A 440 -12.46 3.00 -6.72
N PHE A 441 -12.19 3.06 -5.43
CA PHE A 441 -12.34 1.94 -4.51
C PHE A 441 -13.47 2.24 -3.54
N PHE A 442 -14.45 1.36 -3.49
CA PHE A 442 -15.57 1.44 -2.57
C PHE A 442 -15.72 0.12 -1.83
N THR A 443 -15.85 0.15 -0.51
CA THR A 443 -16.08 -1.03 0.31
C THR A 443 -17.13 -0.76 1.37
N ASN A 444 -18.04 -1.72 1.52
CA ASN A 444 -19.00 -1.81 2.62
C ASN A 444 -18.72 -3.09 3.40
N GLN A 445 -18.62 -2.99 4.71
CA GLN A 445 -18.31 -4.09 5.59
C GLN A 445 -19.30 -4.13 6.75
N LEU A 446 -19.93 -5.25 6.95
CA LEU A 446 -20.80 -5.54 8.10
C LEU A 446 -20.18 -6.68 8.88
N ASN A 447 -19.94 -6.49 10.18
CA ASN A 447 -19.31 -7.47 11.05
C ASN A 447 -20.17 -7.69 12.31
N GLY A 448 -20.28 -8.93 12.74
CA GLY A 448 -20.88 -9.30 14.02
C GLY A 448 -19.90 -10.07 14.90
N GLU A 449 -19.83 -9.69 16.16
CA GLU A 449 -19.01 -10.35 17.20
C GLU A 449 -19.94 -10.77 18.34
N HIS A 450 -20.07 -12.07 18.59
CA HIS A 450 -21.00 -12.63 19.55
C HIS A 450 -20.31 -13.60 20.48
N SER A 451 -20.35 -13.34 21.79
CA SER A 451 -19.97 -14.31 22.81
C SER A 451 -21.26 -15.03 23.25
N ILE A 452 -21.56 -16.17 22.63
CA ILE A 452 -22.77 -16.96 22.88
C ILE A 452 -22.77 -17.50 24.31
N THR A 453 -21.59 -17.98 24.72
CA THR A 453 -21.29 -18.38 26.12
C THR A 453 -19.89 -17.88 26.49
N GLN A 454 -19.49 -18.11 27.75
CA GLN A 454 -18.10 -17.82 28.17
C GLN A 454 -17.06 -18.64 27.40
N LYS A 455 -17.44 -19.78 26.82
CA LYS A 455 -16.58 -20.71 26.09
C LYS A 455 -16.75 -20.61 24.56
N LEU A 456 -17.91 -20.19 24.07
CA LEU A 456 -18.26 -20.18 22.66
C LEU A 456 -18.41 -18.77 22.12
N LYS A 457 -17.61 -18.42 21.10
CA LYS A 457 -17.70 -17.17 20.38
C LYS A 457 -17.99 -17.44 18.91
N PHE A 458 -18.84 -16.58 18.31
CA PHE A 458 -19.16 -16.57 16.89
C PHE A 458 -18.86 -15.20 16.33
N ASN A 459 -18.05 -15.14 15.27
CA ASN A 459 -17.82 -13.93 14.50
C ASN A 459 -18.28 -14.18 13.06
N TRP A 460 -18.89 -13.18 12.45
CA TRP A 460 -19.25 -13.23 11.04
C TRP A 460 -19.01 -11.89 10.39
N TYR A 461 -18.84 -11.92 9.09
CA TYR A 461 -18.67 -10.71 8.28
C TYR A 461 -19.28 -10.89 6.90
N GLY A 462 -19.73 -9.77 6.34
CA GLY A 462 -20.09 -9.64 4.95
C GLY A 462 -19.50 -8.37 4.39
N ALA A 463 -19.03 -8.41 3.15
CA ALA A 463 -18.50 -7.24 2.47
C ALA A 463 -18.89 -7.23 1.00
N PHE A 464 -19.11 -6.04 0.51
CA PHE A 464 -19.26 -5.74 -0.91
C PHE A 464 -18.26 -4.66 -1.29
N ASN A 465 -17.40 -4.95 -2.27
CA ASN A 465 -16.39 -4.01 -2.75
C ASN A 465 -16.58 -3.78 -4.24
N ILE A 466 -16.35 -2.53 -4.65
CA ILE A 466 -16.26 -2.13 -6.05
C ILE A 466 -14.87 -1.55 -6.27
N LEU A 467 -14.23 -1.97 -7.34
CA LEU A 467 -13.03 -1.34 -7.86
C LEU A 467 -13.30 -0.98 -9.33
N ASP A 468 -13.39 0.31 -9.59
CA ASP A 468 -13.51 0.84 -10.94
C ASP A 468 -12.23 1.56 -11.32
N SER A 469 -11.66 1.21 -12.47
CA SER A 469 -10.54 1.91 -13.09
C SER A 469 -10.97 2.42 -14.46
N TYR A 470 -10.83 3.72 -14.67
CA TYR A 470 -11.23 4.40 -15.89
C TYR A 470 -10.10 5.24 -16.45
N SER A 471 -9.68 4.96 -17.68
CA SER A 471 -8.66 5.73 -18.40
C SER A 471 -9.23 6.16 -19.77
N PRO A 472 -9.93 7.29 -19.78
CA PRO A 472 -10.51 7.82 -21.02
C PRO A 472 -9.47 8.58 -21.84
N ASP A 473 -9.55 8.44 -23.14
CA ASP A 473 -8.87 9.25 -24.13
C ASP A 473 -7.36 9.42 -23.91
N GLN A 474 -6.68 8.31 -23.60
CA GLN A 474 -5.22 8.28 -23.65
C GLN A 474 -4.76 8.55 -25.08
N ARG A 475 -3.95 9.61 -25.29
CA ARG A 475 -3.55 10.08 -26.61
C ARG A 475 -2.05 10.07 -26.77
N ARG A 476 -1.56 9.61 -27.93
CA ARG A 476 -0.14 9.54 -28.28
C ARG A 476 0.11 10.14 -29.64
N ILE A 477 1.13 10.98 -29.74
CA ILE A 477 1.59 11.59 -30.98
C ILE A 477 3.12 11.57 -31.02
N LEU A 478 3.68 11.12 -32.14
CA LEU A 478 5.13 11.08 -32.38
C LEU A 478 5.45 11.82 -33.69
N TYR A 479 6.60 12.45 -33.69
CA TYR A 479 7.27 13.03 -34.83
C TYR A 479 8.64 12.43 -35.02
N THR A 480 9.05 12.25 -36.25
CA THR A 480 10.37 11.70 -36.60
C THR A 480 11.09 12.58 -37.61
N LYS A 481 12.40 12.53 -37.61
CA LYS A 481 13.26 13.03 -38.68
C LYS A 481 14.52 12.19 -38.79
N SER A 482 15.16 12.19 -39.96
CA SER A 482 16.47 11.50 -40.13
C SER A 482 17.53 12.10 -39.22
N ILE A 483 18.39 11.27 -38.62
CA ILE A 483 19.52 11.69 -37.78
C ILE A 483 20.46 12.65 -38.57
N ASN A 484 20.77 12.31 -39.81
CA ASN A 484 21.70 13.05 -40.66
C ASN A 484 20.99 14.04 -41.61
N GLY A 485 19.67 14.13 -41.57
CA GLY A 485 18.85 14.97 -42.41
C GLY A 485 18.71 16.40 -41.89
N THR A 486 18.65 17.37 -42.84
CA THR A 486 18.29 18.77 -42.56
C THR A 486 16.78 18.99 -42.49
N ASP A 487 15.98 18.00 -42.89
CA ASP A 487 14.54 18.07 -42.94
C ASP A 487 13.92 18.33 -41.58
N PRO A 488 12.77 19.00 -41.53
CA PRO A 488 12.05 19.21 -40.28
C PRO A 488 11.49 17.89 -39.72
N TYR A 489 11.11 17.89 -38.44
CA TYR A 489 10.35 16.79 -37.88
C TYR A 489 8.99 16.66 -38.59
N VAL A 490 8.65 15.45 -38.98
CA VAL A 490 7.38 15.10 -39.60
C VAL A 490 6.56 14.19 -38.72
N LEU A 491 5.26 14.37 -38.74
CA LEU A 491 4.32 13.56 -37.98
C LEU A 491 4.42 12.10 -38.41
N ASN A 492 4.66 11.21 -37.44
CA ASN A 492 4.79 9.77 -37.66
C ASN A 492 3.41 9.12 -37.81
N ILE A 493 2.75 9.32 -38.94
CA ILE A 493 1.45 8.73 -39.29
C ILE A 493 1.60 8.09 -40.68
N SER A 494 1.10 6.90 -40.83
CA SER A 494 1.09 6.13 -42.06
C SER A 494 -0.35 5.76 -42.46
N ASN A 495 -0.48 4.99 -43.52
CA ASN A 495 -1.75 4.39 -43.92
C ASN A 495 -2.15 3.16 -43.07
N THR A 496 -1.29 2.72 -42.16
CA THR A 496 -1.54 1.57 -41.27
C THR A 496 -1.98 2.02 -39.88
N LEU A 497 -2.75 1.17 -39.20
CA LEU A 497 -3.21 1.41 -37.84
C LEU A 497 -2.05 1.23 -36.86
N SER A 498 -1.76 2.22 -36.03
CA SER A 498 -0.70 2.21 -35.04
C SER A 498 -1.21 2.55 -33.63
N GLN A 499 -0.66 1.87 -32.62
CA GLN A 499 -0.86 2.23 -31.22
C GLN A 499 0.17 3.25 -30.70
N GLN A 500 1.24 3.51 -31.47
CA GLN A 500 2.37 4.36 -31.03
C GLN A 500 2.16 5.84 -31.34
N SER A 501 1.55 6.17 -32.49
CA SER A 501 1.33 7.56 -32.90
C SER A 501 -0.02 7.76 -33.53
N GLY A 502 -0.65 8.91 -33.31
CA GLY A 502 -2.02 9.19 -33.75
C GLY A 502 -3.05 8.28 -33.09
N SER A 503 -2.74 7.72 -31.95
CA SER A 503 -3.62 6.75 -31.28
C SER A 503 -4.41 7.35 -30.13
N ARG A 504 -5.60 6.82 -29.94
CA ARG A 504 -6.49 7.14 -28.80
C ARG A 504 -6.95 5.83 -28.18
N VAL A 505 -6.87 5.75 -26.85
CA VAL A 505 -7.26 4.54 -26.10
C VAL A 505 -8.23 4.92 -25.01
N PHE A 506 -9.32 4.17 -24.93
CA PHE A 506 -10.32 4.27 -23.85
C PHE A 506 -10.35 2.94 -23.13
N GLN A 507 -10.07 2.95 -21.84
CA GLN A 507 -10.00 1.73 -21.04
C GLN A 507 -10.91 1.84 -19.82
N SER A 508 -11.62 0.77 -19.53
CA SER A 508 -12.39 0.62 -18.30
C SER A 508 -12.22 -0.77 -17.72
N LEU A 509 -12.14 -0.84 -16.41
CA LEU A 509 -12.15 -2.07 -15.64
C LEU A 509 -13.11 -1.88 -14.49
N SER A 510 -14.02 -2.84 -14.30
CA SER A 510 -14.91 -2.89 -13.13
C SER A 510 -14.80 -4.25 -12.46
N ASP A 511 -14.47 -4.25 -11.17
CA ASP A 511 -14.51 -5.43 -10.31
C ASP A 511 -15.63 -5.28 -9.28
N TYR A 512 -16.48 -6.30 -9.21
CA TYR A 512 -17.49 -6.46 -8.16
C TYR A 512 -17.11 -7.66 -7.31
N ILE A 513 -16.92 -7.42 -5.99
CA ILE A 513 -16.39 -8.43 -5.09
C ILE A 513 -17.33 -8.60 -3.90
N TYR A 514 -17.88 -9.78 -3.76
CA TYR A 514 -18.73 -10.19 -2.66
C TYR A 514 -17.94 -11.14 -1.76
N THR A 515 -17.86 -10.82 -0.47
CA THR A 515 -17.15 -11.65 0.50
C THR A 515 -18.06 -11.88 1.70
N GLY A 516 -18.20 -13.13 2.09
CA GLY A 516 -18.93 -13.51 3.29
C GLY A 516 -18.18 -14.59 4.06
N GLY A 517 -18.28 -14.58 5.37
CA GLY A 517 -17.64 -15.60 6.17
C GLY A 517 -18.00 -15.55 7.65
N GLY A 518 -17.61 -16.58 8.35
CA GLY A 518 -17.76 -16.64 9.79
C GLY A 518 -16.85 -17.68 10.42
N ASP A 519 -16.59 -17.51 11.69
CA ASP A 519 -15.82 -18.43 12.51
C ASP A 519 -16.45 -18.67 13.87
N LEU A 520 -16.35 -19.92 14.34
CA LEU A 520 -16.67 -20.37 15.66
C LEU A 520 -15.37 -20.61 16.43
N THR A 521 -15.28 -20.07 17.63
CA THR A 521 -14.17 -20.29 18.55
C THR A 521 -14.72 -20.94 19.82
N TYR A 522 -14.28 -22.16 20.13
CA TYR A 522 -14.67 -22.90 21.31
C TYR A 522 -13.48 -23.15 22.23
N LYS A 523 -13.59 -22.79 23.50
CA LYS A 523 -12.56 -22.98 24.53
C LYS A 523 -12.89 -24.16 25.42
N ILE A 524 -11.92 -25.11 25.49
CA ILE A 524 -11.99 -26.28 26.36
C ILE A 524 -10.73 -26.26 27.24
N ASN A 525 -10.88 -25.87 28.51
CA ASN A 525 -9.74 -25.73 29.44
C ASN A 525 -8.61 -24.87 28.85
N GLN A 526 -7.46 -25.46 28.58
CA GLN A 526 -6.27 -24.81 28.00
C GLN A 526 -6.20 -24.94 26.47
N GLN A 527 -7.24 -25.45 25.84
CA GLN A 527 -7.33 -25.67 24.40
C GLN A 527 -8.37 -24.72 23.77
N THR A 528 -8.10 -24.28 22.56
CA THR A 528 -9.08 -23.53 21.76
C THR A 528 -9.19 -24.19 20.40
N ILE A 529 -10.42 -24.51 20.02
CA ILE A 529 -10.75 -25.01 18.69
C ILE A 529 -11.38 -23.84 17.93
N LYS A 530 -10.91 -23.59 16.72
CA LYS A 530 -11.47 -22.57 15.83
C LYS A 530 -11.79 -23.22 14.50
N ALA A 531 -13.00 -23.03 14.01
CA ALA A 531 -13.44 -23.49 12.71
C ALA A 531 -14.14 -22.34 11.97
N GLY A 532 -13.92 -22.23 10.68
CA GLY A 532 -14.52 -21.15 9.92
C GLY A 532 -14.68 -21.50 8.46
N TYR A 533 -15.52 -20.69 7.81
CA TYR A 533 -15.79 -20.75 6.39
C TYR A 533 -15.83 -19.35 5.80
N MET A 534 -15.35 -19.21 4.57
CA MET A 534 -15.36 -17.98 3.79
C MET A 534 -15.70 -18.30 2.34
N ILE A 535 -16.52 -17.45 1.74
CA ILE A 535 -16.75 -17.39 0.30
C ILE A 535 -16.37 -16.00 -0.21
N GLN A 536 -15.69 -15.96 -1.37
CA GLN A 536 -15.46 -14.71 -2.09
C GLN A 536 -15.77 -14.94 -3.58
N ILE A 537 -16.63 -14.10 -4.13
CA ILE A 537 -16.98 -14.08 -5.56
C ILE A 537 -16.46 -12.76 -6.12
N LYS A 538 -15.73 -12.81 -7.21
CA LYS A 538 -15.24 -11.64 -7.93
C LYS A 538 -15.63 -11.75 -9.40
N ASP A 539 -16.32 -10.72 -9.86
CA ASP A 539 -16.65 -10.51 -11.27
C ASP A 539 -15.82 -9.34 -11.80
N ARG A 540 -15.13 -9.55 -12.92
CA ARG A 540 -14.37 -8.51 -13.61
C ARG A 540 -14.86 -8.34 -15.02
N LEU A 541 -15.09 -7.10 -15.42
CA LEU A 541 -15.23 -6.70 -16.80
C LEU A 541 -14.10 -5.73 -17.17
N TYR A 542 -13.34 -6.05 -18.19
CA TYR A 542 -12.36 -5.17 -18.80
C TYR A 542 -12.74 -4.91 -20.26
N ASP A 543 -12.73 -3.64 -20.65
CA ASP A 543 -12.97 -3.21 -22.02
C ASP A 543 -11.97 -2.12 -22.43
N ALA A 544 -11.28 -2.33 -23.54
CA ALA A 544 -10.43 -1.32 -24.15
C ALA A 544 -10.87 -1.07 -25.59
N GLN A 545 -10.97 0.20 -25.94
CA GLN A 545 -11.31 0.65 -27.26
C GLN A 545 -10.16 1.49 -27.80
N LEU A 546 -9.56 0.99 -28.88
CA LEU A 546 -8.37 1.58 -29.47
C LEU A 546 -8.73 2.13 -30.84
N PHE A 547 -8.32 3.36 -31.06
CA PHE A 547 -8.49 4.07 -32.32
C PHE A 547 -7.13 4.56 -32.82
N ALA A 548 -7.02 4.69 -34.12
CA ALA A 548 -5.86 5.28 -34.77
C ALA A 548 -6.28 6.27 -35.84
N ILE A 549 -5.51 7.32 -35.91
CA ILE A 549 -5.53 8.28 -37.01
C ILE A 549 -4.56 7.76 -38.04
N THR A 550 -4.98 7.67 -39.31
CA THR A 550 -4.18 7.21 -40.44
C THR A 550 -4.17 8.29 -41.51
N MET A 551 -3.22 8.20 -42.44
CA MET A 551 -3.13 9.03 -43.63
C MET A 551 -3.22 8.12 -44.83
N PRO A 552 -4.42 7.92 -45.41
CA PRO A 552 -4.62 6.94 -46.50
C PRO A 552 -3.76 7.25 -47.75
N VAL A 553 -3.66 8.51 -48.08
CA VAL A 553 -2.79 9.04 -49.15
C VAL A 553 -1.84 10.06 -48.52
N ASP A 554 -0.55 9.92 -48.74
CA ASP A 554 0.47 10.76 -48.12
C ASP A 554 0.24 12.24 -48.43
N ASN A 555 0.40 13.11 -47.43
CA ASN A 555 0.31 14.56 -47.53
C ASN A 555 1.43 15.21 -46.72
N PRO A 556 2.54 15.61 -47.39
CA PRO A 556 3.67 16.24 -46.73
C PRO A 556 3.31 17.50 -45.92
N ALA A 557 2.34 18.30 -46.42
CA ALA A 557 1.92 19.50 -45.71
C ALA A 557 1.25 19.19 -44.36
N LEU A 558 0.43 18.16 -44.31
CA LEU A 558 -0.18 17.73 -43.04
C LEU A 558 0.82 17.10 -42.08
N ARG A 559 1.88 16.45 -42.59
CA ARG A 559 2.95 15.88 -41.76
C ARG A 559 3.79 16.94 -41.05
N LEU A 560 3.87 18.15 -41.61
CA LEU A 560 4.62 19.26 -41.03
C LEU A 560 3.87 20.04 -39.97
N LEU A 561 2.56 19.79 -39.82
CA LEU A 561 1.76 20.49 -38.84
C LEU A 561 2.18 20.18 -37.39
N PRO A 562 2.27 21.18 -36.53
CA PRO A 562 2.51 20.94 -35.11
C PRO A 562 1.30 20.31 -34.43
N ALA A 563 1.50 19.71 -33.26
CA ALA A 563 0.49 18.89 -32.55
C ALA A 563 -0.83 19.63 -32.27
N GLU A 564 -0.78 20.95 -32.01
CA GLU A 564 -1.95 21.80 -31.74
C GLU A 564 -2.86 21.99 -32.96
N SER A 565 -2.33 21.84 -34.16
CA SER A 565 -3.07 22.06 -35.42
C SER A 565 -3.14 20.81 -36.31
N ALA A 566 -2.46 19.73 -35.96
CA ALA A 566 -2.43 18.52 -36.80
C ALA A 566 -3.83 17.87 -36.92
N PHE A 567 -4.44 17.54 -35.80
CA PHE A 567 -5.68 16.77 -35.77
C PHE A 567 -6.91 17.61 -35.47
N VAL A 568 -6.99 18.78 -36.10
CA VAL A 568 -8.20 19.58 -36.10
C VAL A 568 -9.20 19.06 -37.12
N PRO A 569 -10.53 19.29 -36.97
CA PRO A 569 -11.57 18.73 -37.86
C PRO A 569 -11.35 18.95 -39.34
N GLU A 570 -10.78 20.09 -39.73
CA GLU A 570 -10.54 20.48 -41.11
C GLU A 570 -9.52 19.60 -41.83
N ASN A 571 -8.61 18.98 -41.08
CA ASN A 571 -7.55 18.10 -41.59
C ASN A 571 -8.03 16.65 -41.81
N PHE A 572 -9.23 16.31 -41.34
CA PHE A 572 -9.83 15.00 -41.60
C PHE A 572 -10.64 15.02 -42.91
N GLY A 573 -10.49 13.94 -43.68
CA GLY A 573 -11.16 13.75 -44.93
C GLY A 573 -12.39 12.82 -44.88
N ASN A 574 -12.51 11.98 -45.90
CA ASN A 574 -13.54 10.95 -46.05
C ASN A 574 -12.96 9.53 -45.91
N GLY A 575 -11.69 9.38 -45.58
CA GLY A 575 -11.00 8.10 -45.45
C GLY A 575 -10.28 7.60 -46.71
N THR A 576 -10.37 8.28 -47.81
CA THR A 576 -9.76 7.85 -49.11
C THR A 576 -8.91 8.95 -49.76
N ASN A 577 -8.98 10.18 -49.28
CA ASN A 577 -8.23 11.30 -49.83
C ASN A 577 -6.92 11.52 -49.04
N ASN A 578 -6.16 12.54 -49.44
CA ASN A 578 -4.89 12.94 -48.83
C ASN A 578 -5.05 13.73 -47.51
N LYS A 579 -6.12 13.49 -46.77
CA LYS A 579 -6.39 13.98 -45.40
C LYS A 579 -6.39 12.85 -44.42
N PHE A 580 -6.37 13.17 -43.12
CA PHE A 580 -6.45 12.15 -42.08
C PHE A 580 -7.75 11.37 -42.12
N ALA A 581 -7.70 10.11 -41.80
CA ALA A 581 -8.80 9.23 -41.54
C ALA A 581 -8.75 8.72 -40.10
N PHE A 582 -9.91 8.36 -39.55
CA PHE A 582 -10.03 7.80 -38.21
C PHE A 582 -10.65 6.42 -38.26
N ASN A 583 -10.02 5.44 -37.62
CA ASN A 583 -10.50 4.06 -37.61
C ASN A 583 -10.24 3.37 -36.25
N SER A 584 -10.93 2.26 -35.99
CA SER A 584 -10.69 1.42 -34.82
C SER A 584 -9.56 0.41 -35.09
N ILE A 585 -8.73 0.20 -34.10
CA ILE A 585 -7.84 -0.96 -34.06
C ILE A 585 -8.65 -2.11 -33.48
N GLN A 586 -9.02 -3.06 -34.33
CA GLN A 586 -9.90 -4.15 -33.94
C GLN A 586 -9.10 -5.33 -33.42
N ASN A 587 -9.38 -5.78 -32.18
CA ASN A 587 -8.88 -7.02 -31.64
C ASN A 587 -9.87 -7.57 -30.61
N LYS A 588 -10.24 -8.84 -30.73
CA LYS A 588 -11.13 -9.49 -29.79
C LYS A 588 -10.56 -9.53 -28.37
N ASN A 589 -9.22 -9.54 -28.24
CA ASN A 589 -8.53 -9.60 -26.97
C ASN A 589 -8.59 -8.28 -26.17
N PHE A 590 -9.03 -7.18 -26.76
CA PHE A 590 -9.18 -5.90 -26.05
C PHE A 590 -10.34 -5.89 -25.06
N ARG A 591 -11.14 -6.93 -25.04
CA ARG A 591 -12.21 -7.12 -24.06
C ARG A 591 -12.13 -8.52 -23.48
N TYR A 592 -12.16 -8.60 -22.15
CA TYR A 592 -12.34 -9.88 -21.46
C TYR A 592 -13.25 -9.72 -20.24
N LEU A 593 -13.93 -10.78 -19.91
CA LEU A 593 -14.61 -10.95 -18.64
C LEU A 593 -13.81 -11.96 -17.80
N ALA A 594 -13.93 -11.87 -16.50
CA ALA A 594 -13.41 -12.89 -15.62
C ALA A 594 -14.34 -13.06 -14.41
N ASN A 595 -14.43 -14.29 -13.94
CA ASN A 595 -15.16 -14.65 -12.73
C ASN A 595 -14.28 -15.54 -11.89
N THR A 596 -14.21 -15.29 -10.59
CA THR A 596 -13.55 -16.18 -9.64
C THR A 596 -14.43 -16.46 -8.45
N ILE A 597 -14.45 -17.71 -8.00
CA ILE A 597 -15.16 -18.14 -6.80
C ILE A 597 -14.15 -18.87 -5.90
N LEU A 598 -13.91 -18.30 -4.72
CA LEU A 598 -13.08 -18.91 -3.68
C LEU A 598 -13.98 -19.40 -2.55
N ASN A 599 -14.04 -20.71 -2.34
CA ASN A 599 -14.62 -21.34 -1.16
C ASN A 599 -13.48 -21.80 -0.26
N ALA A 600 -13.49 -21.39 1.00
CA ALA A 600 -12.41 -21.73 1.92
C ALA A 600 -12.97 -22.12 3.29
N GLY A 601 -12.62 -23.33 3.73
CA GLY A 601 -12.94 -23.83 5.05
C GLY A 601 -11.68 -24.12 5.87
N TYR A 602 -11.72 -23.96 7.18
CA TYR A 602 -10.59 -24.31 8.02
C TYR A 602 -11.01 -24.85 9.39
N VAL A 603 -10.11 -25.66 9.95
CA VAL A 603 -10.14 -26.07 11.36
C VAL A 603 -8.74 -25.84 11.93
N GLN A 604 -8.70 -25.22 13.12
CA GLN A 604 -7.47 -24.87 13.82
C GLN A 604 -7.58 -25.25 15.31
N PHE A 605 -6.54 -25.88 15.82
CA PHE A 605 -6.37 -26.23 17.21
C PHE A 605 -5.26 -25.38 17.82
N ASP A 606 -5.53 -24.78 18.95
CA ASP A 606 -4.58 -23.98 19.74
C ASP A 606 -4.44 -24.65 21.11
N ASN A 607 -3.37 -25.40 21.30
CA ASN A 607 -3.13 -26.24 22.44
C ASN A 607 -2.00 -25.67 23.30
N LYS A 608 -2.31 -25.25 24.51
CA LYS A 608 -1.32 -24.93 25.53
C LYS A 608 -0.94 -26.27 26.22
N LEU A 609 0.12 -26.92 25.77
CA LEU A 609 0.57 -28.22 26.27
C LEU A 609 1.20 -28.07 27.66
N SER A 610 1.84 -26.92 27.94
CA SER A 610 2.36 -26.54 29.25
C SER A 610 2.42 -25.00 29.35
N ASP A 611 2.87 -24.46 30.46
CA ASP A 611 3.11 -23.01 30.58
C ASP A 611 4.24 -22.52 29.67
N ALA A 612 5.14 -23.42 29.26
CA ALA A 612 6.23 -23.13 28.36
C ALA A 612 5.90 -23.42 26.89
N VAL A 613 5.05 -24.41 26.57
CA VAL A 613 4.82 -24.91 25.21
C VAL A 613 3.41 -24.67 24.78
N ARG A 614 3.25 -23.98 23.65
CA ARG A 614 1.97 -23.79 22.95
C ARG A 614 2.14 -24.18 21.49
N VAL A 615 1.19 -24.96 20.96
CA VAL A 615 1.19 -25.40 19.55
C VAL A 615 -0.14 -25.04 18.93
N VAL A 616 -0.07 -24.34 17.80
CA VAL A 616 -1.23 -24.02 16.96
C VAL A 616 -1.07 -24.77 15.65
N TRP A 617 -2.03 -25.59 15.29
CA TRP A 617 -1.99 -26.42 14.09
C TRP A 617 -3.37 -26.60 13.49
N GLY A 618 -3.43 -27.00 12.24
CA GLY A 618 -4.68 -27.28 11.57
C GLY A 618 -4.54 -27.31 10.06
N LEU A 619 -5.69 -27.32 9.41
CA LEU A 619 -5.80 -27.42 7.96
C LEU A 619 -6.78 -26.37 7.45
N ARG A 620 -6.41 -25.72 6.37
CA ARG A 620 -7.28 -24.91 5.52
C ARG A 620 -7.42 -25.59 4.17
N VAL A 621 -8.63 -25.64 3.65
CA VAL A 621 -8.94 -26.12 2.30
C VAL A 621 -9.51 -24.97 1.50
N GLU A 622 -8.94 -24.70 0.34
CA GLU A 622 -9.41 -23.68 -0.60
C GLU A 622 -9.76 -24.30 -1.93
N ASP A 623 -11.04 -24.22 -2.33
CA ASP A 623 -11.52 -24.57 -3.66
C ASP A 623 -11.70 -23.29 -4.46
N PHE A 624 -10.90 -23.14 -5.50
CA PHE A 624 -10.82 -21.94 -6.32
C PHE A 624 -11.21 -22.24 -7.75
N ASP A 625 -12.28 -21.61 -8.20
CA ASP A 625 -12.79 -21.67 -9.55
C ASP A 625 -12.48 -20.35 -10.25
N GLN A 626 -11.90 -20.39 -11.45
CA GLN A 626 -11.45 -19.20 -12.18
C GLN A 626 -11.75 -19.35 -13.68
N LEU A 627 -12.50 -18.39 -14.22
CA LEU A 627 -12.75 -18.21 -15.64
C LEU A 627 -12.20 -16.87 -16.09
N VAL A 628 -11.45 -16.84 -17.19
CA VAL A 628 -10.91 -15.62 -17.79
C VAL A 628 -11.13 -15.63 -19.30
N GLY A 629 -11.42 -14.48 -19.87
CA GLY A 629 -11.49 -14.22 -21.31
C GLY A 629 -12.89 -14.35 -21.89
N SER A 630 -13.43 -15.54 -22.02
CA SER A 630 -14.75 -15.78 -22.59
C SER A 630 -15.47 -16.94 -21.90
N VAL A 631 -16.78 -16.84 -21.74
CA VAL A 631 -17.64 -17.96 -21.24
C VAL A 631 -17.78 -19.09 -22.27
N LYS A 632 -17.53 -18.80 -23.54
CA LYS A 632 -17.68 -19.75 -24.64
C LYS A 632 -16.45 -20.63 -24.75
N LYS A 633 -16.58 -21.92 -24.46
CA LYS A 633 -15.43 -22.88 -24.44
C LYS A 633 -14.66 -22.99 -25.77
N TRP A 634 -15.32 -22.70 -26.90
CA TRP A 634 -14.70 -22.72 -28.23
C TRP A 634 -13.95 -21.41 -28.58
N ASP A 635 -14.10 -20.35 -27.77
CA ASP A 635 -13.38 -19.10 -27.98
C ASP A 635 -11.92 -19.27 -27.53
N PRO A 636 -10.94 -18.92 -28.37
CA PRO A 636 -9.51 -19.05 -27.99
C PRO A 636 -9.10 -18.27 -26.73
N ARG A 637 -9.90 -17.29 -26.31
CA ARG A 637 -9.68 -16.53 -25.07
C ARG A 637 -10.19 -17.24 -23.83
N HIS A 638 -10.92 -18.36 -23.97
CA HIS A 638 -11.46 -19.09 -22.83
C HIS A 638 -10.34 -19.76 -22.03
N THR A 639 -10.12 -19.32 -20.83
CA THR A 639 -9.20 -19.94 -19.87
C THR A 639 -9.99 -20.27 -18.61
N TYR A 640 -10.04 -21.53 -18.27
CA TYR A 640 -10.78 -22.03 -17.12
C TYR A 640 -9.92 -22.96 -16.29
N SER A 641 -9.93 -22.77 -14.97
CA SER A 641 -9.29 -23.67 -14.03
C SER A 641 -10.10 -23.77 -12.74
N ARG A 642 -10.22 -24.97 -12.21
CA ARG A 642 -10.72 -25.20 -10.85
C ARG A 642 -9.73 -26.07 -10.09
N VAL A 643 -9.34 -25.63 -8.91
CA VAL A 643 -8.29 -26.29 -8.12
C VAL A 643 -8.64 -26.23 -6.66
N THR A 644 -8.52 -27.41 -6.00
CA THR A 644 -8.62 -27.51 -4.54
C THR A 644 -7.23 -27.65 -3.94
N ASP A 645 -6.91 -26.76 -3.01
CA ASP A 645 -5.63 -26.72 -2.30
C ASP A 645 -5.81 -27.07 -0.82
N PHE A 646 -4.98 -27.98 -0.32
CA PHE A 646 -4.87 -28.34 1.09
C PHE A 646 -3.68 -27.61 1.69
N LEU A 647 -3.93 -26.78 2.68
CA LEU A 647 -2.95 -25.87 3.25
C LEU A 647 -2.77 -26.16 4.75
N PRO A 648 -1.92 -27.13 5.12
CA PRO A 648 -1.61 -27.41 6.50
C PRO A 648 -0.74 -26.29 7.10
N GLY A 649 -0.90 -26.05 8.40
CA GLY A 649 -0.07 -25.11 9.14
C GLY A 649 0.18 -25.59 10.57
N VAL A 650 1.41 -25.46 11.02
CA VAL A 650 1.85 -25.76 12.39
C VAL A 650 2.73 -24.62 12.88
N ASN A 651 2.42 -24.11 14.07
CA ASN A 651 3.19 -23.06 14.75
C ASN A 651 3.40 -23.50 16.21
N ALA A 652 4.64 -23.78 16.58
CA ALA A 652 5.04 -24.10 17.94
C ALA A 652 5.74 -22.89 18.58
N SER A 653 5.38 -22.57 19.80
CA SER A 653 5.98 -21.51 20.60
C SER A 653 6.48 -22.08 21.92
N LEU A 654 7.77 -21.92 22.19
CA LEU A 654 8.43 -22.33 23.41
C LEU A 654 8.85 -21.08 24.19
N LYS A 655 8.32 -20.86 25.37
CA LYS A 655 8.78 -19.83 26.31
C LYS A 655 10.06 -20.35 26.98
N LEU A 656 11.19 -19.81 26.58
CA LEU A 656 12.48 -20.13 27.19
C LEU A 656 12.62 -19.47 28.58
N THR A 657 12.14 -18.22 28.66
CA THR A 657 12.06 -17.44 29.91
C THR A 657 10.78 -16.58 29.87
N GLN A 658 10.52 -15.82 30.95
CA GLN A 658 9.42 -14.85 30.91
C GLN A 658 9.62 -13.75 29.86
N GLN A 659 10.82 -13.53 29.37
CA GLN A 659 11.18 -12.49 28.39
C GLN A 659 11.53 -13.04 27.02
N ALA A 660 11.73 -14.36 26.87
CA ALA A 660 12.22 -14.95 25.64
C ALA A 660 11.32 -16.08 25.13
N ASN A 661 11.02 -16.05 23.84
CA ASN A 661 10.28 -17.07 23.10
C ASN A 661 11.12 -17.64 21.96
N LEU A 662 10.99 -18.93 21.70
CA LEU A 662 11.43 -19.57 20.48
C LEU A 662 10.19 -20.03 19.70
N ARG A 663 10.10 -19.69 18.41
CA ARG A 663 8.99 -20.08 17.53
C ARG A 663 9.50 -20.92 16.38
N LEU A 664 8.79 -22.00 16.09
CA LEU A 664 9.00 -22.86 14.94
C LEU A 664 7.71 -22.93 14.14
N THR A 665 7.78 -22.74 12.82
CA THR A 665 6.61 -22.82 11.96
C THR A 665 6.88 -23.65 10.71
N ALA A 666 5.88 -24.40 10.28
CA ALA A 666 5.86 -25.11 9.02
C ALA A 666 4.48 -24.99 8.38
N SER A 667 4.42 -24.65 7.09
CA SER A 667 3.14 -24.46 6.40
C SER A 667 3.25 -24.55 4.89
N GLN A 668 2.10 -24.75 4.25
CA GLN A 668 1.94 -24.59 2.80
C GLN A 668 1.06 -23.38 2.49
N THR A 669 1.47 -22.63 1.47
CA THR A 669 0.74 -21.47 0.93
C THR A 669 0.81 -21.50 -0.60
N ILE A 670 0.05 -20.65 -1.25
CA ILE A 670 -0.05 -20.61 -2.71
C ILE A 670 0.01 -19.18 -3.24
N ILE A 671 0.28 -19.03 -4.54
CA ILE A 671 0.07 -17.79 -5.30
C ILE A 671 -0.62 -18.15 -6.60
N ARG A 672 -1.77 -17.54 -6.85
CA ARG A 672 -2.54 -17.71 -8.09
C ARG A 672 -2.14 -16.67 -9.12
N PRO A 673 -2.20 -16.97 -10.43
CA PRO A 673 -2.08 -15.94 -11.46
C PRO A 673 -3.18 -14.88 -11.32
N GLU A 674 -2.86 -13.63 -11.63
CA GLU A 674 -3.85 -12.55 -11.70
C GLU A 674 -4.65 -12.64 -13.00
N LEU A 675 -5.86 -12.11 -13.00
CA LEU A 675 -6.78 -12.16 -14.15
C LEU A 675 -6.18 -11.52 -15.41
N ARG A 676 -5.43 -10.42 -15.24
CA ARG A 676 -4.72 -9.75 -16.35
C ARG A 676 -3.59 -10.61 -16.91
N GLU A 677 -2.89 -11.34 -16.07
CA GLU A 677 -1.79 -12.23 -16.47
C GLU A 677 -2.28 -13.41 -17.30
N LEU A 678 -3.50 -13.89 -17.04
CA LEU A 678 -4.16 -14.97 -17.81
C LEU A 678 -4.88 -14.48 -19.05
N SER A 679 -5.16 -13.19 -19.15
CA SER A 679 -5.89 -12.66 -20.30
C SER A 679 -5.00 -12.59 -21.54
N ALA A 680 -5.57 -12.85 -22.72
CA ALA A 680 -4.87 -12.69 -23.99
C ALA A 680 -4.75 -11.21 -24.44
N LEU A 681 -5.01 -10.27 -23.54
CA LEU A 681 -4.93 -8.83 -23.82
C LEU A 681 -3.50 -8.42 -24.16
N ASN A 682 -3.34 -7.73 -25.31
CA ASN A 682 -2.07 -7.18 -25.75
C ASN A 682 -2.24 -5.68 -26.07
N ILE A 683 -1.66 -4.81 -25.27
CA ILE A 683 -1.72 -3.36 -25.41
C ILE A 683 -0.31 -2.77 -25.32
N TYR A 684 -0.05 -1.78 -26.18
CA TYR A 684 1.21 -1.04 -26.13
C TYR A 684 1.25 -0.09 -24.94
N ASP A 685 2.32 -0.20 -24.17
CA ASP A 685 2.66 0.69 -23.07
C ASP A 685 3.73 1.71 -23.52
N PHE A 686 3.40 2.99 -23.44
CA PHE A 686 4.30 4.06 -23.88
C PHE A 686 5.51 4.21 -22.95
N GLU A 687 5.30 4.08 -21.64
CA GLU A 687 6.38 4.21 -20.65
C GLU A 687 7.42 3.09 -20.79
N LEU A 688 6.97 1.87 -21.03
CA LEU A 688 7.85 0.74 -21.28
C LEU A 688 8.42 0.75 -22.71
N ASN A 689 7.81 1.51 -23.60
CA ASN A 689 8.05 1.44 -25.05
C ASN A 689 7.91 0.01 -25.61
N ALA A 690 6.87 -0.69 -25.16
CA ALA A 690 6.71 -2.11 -25.43
C ALA A 690 5.23 -2.52 -25.44
N SER A 691 4.94 -3.67 -26.04
CA SER A 691 3.64 -4.35 -25.88
C SER A 691 3.63 -5.20 -24.63
N VAL A 692 2.49 -5.22 -23.90
CA VAL A 692 2.29 -6.03 -22.69
C VAL A 692 1.21 -7.07 -22.98
N SER A 693 1.56 -8.36 -22.90
CA SER A 693 0.67 -9.49 -23.16
C SER A 693 0.56 -10.42 -21.97
N GLY A 694 -0.62 -10.94 -21.68
CA GLY A 694 -0.78 -12.01 -20.71
C GLY A 694 -0.43 -13.39 -21.28
N ASN A 695 -0.44 -14.40 -20.41
CA ASN A 695 -0.18 -15.81 -20.74
C ASN A 695 -1.25 -16.72 -20.13
N PRO A 696 -2.21 -17.22 -20.94
CA PRO A 696 -3.26 -18.10 -20.47
C PRO A 696 -2.79 -19.45 -19.89
N SER A 697 -1.53 -19.84 -20.14
CA SER A 697 -0.97 -21.12 -19.70
C SER A 697 -0.39 -21.09 -18.29
N LEU A 698 -0.45 -19.97 -17.58
CA LEU A 698 0.10 -19.82 -16.25
C LEU A 698 -0.56 -20.76 -15.23
N LYS A 699 0.27 -21.35 -14.40
CA LYS A 699 -0.13 -22.21 -13.29
C LYS A 699 0.08 -21.49 -11.96
N ARG A 700 -0.69 -21.89 -10.94
CA ARG A 700 -0.46 -21.40 -9.58
C ARG A 700 0.90 -21.85 -9.05
N THR A 701 1.53 -21.00 -8.24
CA THR A 701 2.71 -21.36 -7.46
C THR A 701 2.28 -22.05 -6.16
N LYS A 702 2.91 -23.16 -5.77
CA LYS A 702 2.82 -23.74 -4.44
C LYS A 702 4.08 -23.44 -3.66
N ILE A 703 3.94 -23.19 -2.36
CA ILE A 703 5.06 -22.76 -1.53
C ILE A 703 5.04 -23.52 -0.22
N SER A 704 6.15 -24.21 0.09
CA SER A 704 6.41 -24.79 1.40
C SER A 704 7.27 -23.82 2.20
N ASN A 705 6.82 -23.46 3.41
CA ASN A 705 7.44 -22.46 4.28
C ASN A 705 7.90 -23.10 5.58
N PHE A 706 9.11 -22.77 6.01
CA PHE A 706 9.69 -23.15 7.30
C PHE A 706 10.34 -21.93 7.93
N ASP A 707 10.03 -21.65 9.21
CA ASP A 707 10.57 -20.51 9.94
C ASP A 707 10.99 -20.94 11.35
N LEU A 708 12.13 -20.44 11.80
CA LEU A 708 12.60 -20.51 13.17
C LEU A 708 12.94 -19.09 13.64
N ARG A 709 12.36 -18.66 14.77
CA ARG A 709 12.54 -17.31 15.27
C ARG A 709 12.74 -17.31 16.79
N TYR A 710 13.82 -16.69 17.24
CA TYR A 710 14.04 -16.30 18.63
C TYR A 710 13.59 -14.87 18.87
N GLU A 711 12.85 -14.65 19.95
CA GLU A 711 12.31 -13.34 20.34
C GLU A 711 12.68 -13.05 21.78
N LEU A 712 13.26 -11.88 22.02
CA LEU A 712 13.63 -11.38 23.36
C LEU A 712 12.92 -10.04 23.61
N TYR A 713 12.26 -9.92 24.74
CA TYR A 713 11.50 -8.75 25.19
C TYR A 713 12.08 -8.27 26.54
N PRO A 714 13.22 -7.54 26.55
CA PRO A 714 13.93 -7.20 27.79
C PRO A 714 13.13 -6.31 28.71
N LYS A 715 12.46 -5.28 28.14
CA LYS A 715 11.61 -4.31 28.85
C LYS A 715 10.41 -3.93 27.99
N ALA A 716 9.43 -3.26 28.60
CA ALA A 716 8.29 -2.73 27.86
C ALA A 716 8.76 -1.74 26.77
N GLY A 717 8.33 -2.00 25.53
CA GLY A 717 8.72 -1.21 24.37
C GLY A 717 10.07 -1.56 23.78
N GLU A 718 10.80 -2.55 24.31
CA GLU A 718 12.03 -3.10 23.76
C GLU A 718 11.81 -4.48 23.18
N LEU A 719 12.50 -4.76 22.09
CA LEU A 719 12.39 -6.00 21.33
C LEU A 719 13.72 -6.31 20.67
N PHE A 720 14.12 -7.55 20.68
CA PHE A 720 15.19 -8.09 19.85
C PHE A 720 14.75 -9.42 19.27
N THR A 721 14.85 -9.59 17.96
CA THR A 721 14.50 -10.86 17.32
C THR A 721 15.53 -11.29 16.31
N VAL A 722 15.75 -12.57 16.23
CA VAL A 722 16.55 -13.25 15.21
C VAL A 722 15.70 -14.33 14.60
N GLY A 723 15.64 -14.37 13.28
CA GLY A 723 14.86 -15.37 12.55
C GLY A 723 15.59 -15.90 11.34
N VAL A 724 15.36 -17.17 11.04
CA VAL A 724 15.75 -17.80 9.78
C VAL A 724 14.52 -18.38 9.13
N PHE A 725 14.46 -18.35 7.79
CA PHE A 725 13.38 -18.95 7.04
C PHE A 725 13.89 -19.66 5.81
N TYR A 726 13.15 -20.67 5.38
CA TYR A 726 13.36 -21.39 4.14
C TYR A 726 12.04 -21.55 3.40
N LYS A 727 12.05 -21.29 2.10
CA LYS A 727 10.89 -21.41 1.22
C LYS A 727 11.24 -22.20 -0.03
N ASN A 728 10.37 -23.10 -0.41
CA ASN A 728 10.47 -23.86 -1.65
C ASN A 728 9.25 -23.54 -2.51
N PHE A 729 9.48 -23.08 -3.74
CA PHE A 729 8.47 -22.66 -4.69
C PHE A 729 8.40 -23.66 -5.85
N GLU A 730 7.20 -24.10 -6.17
CA GLU A 730 6.87 -24.85 -7.39
C GLU A 730 6.11 -23.93 -8.33
N ASN A 731 6.55 -23.82 -9.57
CA ASN A 731 6.00 -22.97 -10.63
C ASN A 731 5.92 -21.48 -10.22
N PRO A 732 6.97 -20.82 -9.72
CA PRO A 732 6.91 -19.39 -9.45
C PRO A 732 6.63 -18.61 -10.74
N ILE A 733 5.78 -17.56 -10.63
CA ILE A 733 5.39 -16.73 -11.77
C ILE A 733 6.34 -15.54 -11.84
N GLU A 734 6.84 -15.25 -13.04
CA GLU A 734 7.80 -14.19 -13.32
C GLU A 734 7.36 -13.36 -14.51
N SER A 735 7.68 -12.06 -14.48
CA SER A 735 7.53 -11.17 -15.63
C SER A 735 8.77 -11.26 -16.50
N ILE A 736 8.58 -11.57 -17.75
CA ILE A 736 9.65 -11.66 -18.74
C ILE A 736 9.54 -10.54 -19.76
N TYR A 737 10.69 -10.18 -20.34
CA TYR A 737 10.70 -9.30 -21.49
C TYR A 737 11.56 -9.88 -22.61
N GLN A 738 11.10 -9.62 -23.83
CA GLN A 738 11.77 -10.02 -25.07
C GLN A 738 11.99 -8.78 -25.91
N GLU A 739 13.19 -8.57 -26.39
CA GLU A 739 13.50 -7.55 -27.38
C GLU A 739 13.38 -8.21 -28.75
N ALA A 740 12.32 -7.85 -29.49
CA ALA A 740 12.16 -8.22 -30.87
C ALA A 740 12.83 -7.15 -31.77
N GLY A 741 13.48 -7.54 -32.84
CA GLY A 741 14.11 -6.62 -33.77
C GLY A 741 13.16 -5.53 -34.27
N GLY A 742 13.70 -4.39 -34.75
CA GLY A 742 12.92 -3.26 -35.23
C GLY A 742 12.38 -2.37 -34.13
N GLY A 743 12.98 -2.38 -32.93
CA GLY A 743 12.62 -1.50 -31.81
C GLY A 743 11.28 -1.87 -31.11
N SER A 744 10.81 -3.10 -31.28
CA SER A 744 9.65 -3.61 -30.57
C SER A 744 10.09 -4.48 -29.40
N SER A 745 9.49 -4.29 -28.23
CA SER A 745 9.68 -5.15 -27.07
C SER A 745 8.35 -5.74 -26.65
N LEU A 746 8.38 -6.96 -26.14
CA LEU A 746 7.22 -7.65 -25.59
C LEU A 746 7.47 -7.98 -24.13
N PHE A 747 6.54 -7.59 -23.26
CA PHE A 747 6.46 -8.02 -21.87
C PHE A 747 5.39 -9.06 -21.72
N SER A 748 5.70 -10.13 -21.01
CA SER A 748 4.76 -11.23 -20.75
C SER A 748 5.04 -11.87 -19.39
N PHE A 749 4.44 -13.01 -19.13
CA PHE A 749 4.55 -13.76 -17.87
C PHE A 749 4.83 -15.22 -18.15
N GLN A 750 5.61 -15.87 -17.28
CA GLN A 750 5.88 -17.30 -17.34
C GLN A 750 5.95 -17.93 -15.94
N ASN A 751 5.84 -19.25 -15.89
CA ASN A 751 6.22 -20.02 -14.71
C ASN A 751 7.66 -20.52 -14.88
N ALA A 752 8.54 -20.22 -13.92
CA ALA A 752 9.77 -20.98 -13.75
C ALA A 752 9.45 -22.34 -13.11
N ALA A 753 10.30 -23.35 -13.27
CA ALA A 753 10.01 -24.70 -12.78
C ALA A 753 10.03 -24.77 -11.25
N LYS A 754 11.12 -24.34 -10.63
CA LYS A 754 11.32 -24.34 -9.17
C LYS A 754 12.16 -23.14 -8.73
N ALA A 755 11.92 -22.71 -7.50
CA ALA A 755 12.82 -21.77 -6.83
C ALA A 755 12.93 -22.11 -5.35
N THR A 756 14.05 -21.72 -4.74
CA THR A 756 14.25 -21.78 -3.31
C THR A 756 14.64 -20.40 -2.79
N ALA A 757 14.29 -20.10 -1.54
CA ALA A 757 14.74 -18.89 -0.86
C ALA A 757 15.07 -19.22 0.59
N PHE A 758 16.27 -18.87 1.01
CA PHE A 758 16.72 -18.93 2.40
C PHE A 758 17.03 -17.52 2.89
N GLY A 759 16.61 -17.19 4.10
CA GLY A 759 16.83 -15.86 4.63
C GLY A 759 17.10 -15.83 6.13
N PHE A 760 17.78 -14.77 6.53
CA PHE A 760 18.09 -14.42 7.91
C PHE A 760 17.53 -13.03 8.19
N GLU A 761 16.80 -12.87 9.31
CA GLU A 761 16.19 -11.61 9.72
C GLU A 761 16.66 -11.21 11.13
N LEU A 762 17.01 -9.95 11.28
CA LEU A 762 17.29 -9.29 12.57
C LEU A 762 16.32 -8.13 12.76
N GLU A 763 15.80 -7.97 13.97
CA GLU A 763 14.99 -6.81 14.35
C GLU A 763 15.37 -6.40 15.76
N GLY A 764 15.61 -5.13 15.97
CA GLY A 764 15.93 -4.55 17.27
C GLY A 764 15.22 -3.24 17.49
N ARG A 765 14.63 -3.08 18.69
CA ARG A 765 14.15 -1.80 19.21
C ARG A 765 14.68 -1.65 20.64
N LYS A 766 15.47 -0.63 20.85
CA LYS A 766 16.18 -0.38 22.11
C LYS A 766 16.04 1.08 22.52
N LYS A 767 15.64 1.32 23.75
CA LYS A 767 15.75 2.62 24.39
C LYS A 767 17.19 2.83 24.82
N LEU A 768 17.97 3.65 24.09
CA LEU A 768 19.36 3.96 24.41
C LEU A 768 19.44 4.84 25.65
N THR A 769 18.51 5.79 25.74
CA THR A 769 18.32 6.68 26.91
C THR A 769 16.82 6.91 27.11
N LYS A 770 16.46 7.72 28.13
CA LYS A 770 15.06 8.15 28.33
C LYS A 770 14.49 8.91 27.11
N ARG A 771 15.37 9.51 26.26
CA ARG A 771 14.99 10.35 25.11
C ARG A 771 15.30 9.72 23.77
N PHE A 772 16.28 8.83 23.68
CA PHE A 772 16.70 8.22 22.43
C PHE A 772 16.23 6.77 22.32
N THR A 773 15.54 6.44 21.23
CA THR A 773 15.18 5.08 20.86
C THR A 773 15.79 4.75 19.52
N LEU A 774 16.53 3.67 19.43
CA LEU A 774 17.02 3.08 18.19
C LEU A 774 16.06 1.96 17.76
N GLN A 775 15.66 2.00 16.53
CA GLN A 775 14.91 0.93 15.87
C GLN A 775 15.68 0.55 14.61
N ALA A 776 16.04 -0.72 14.49
CA ALA A 776 16.75 -1.20 13.32
C ALA A 776 16.25 -2.59 12.95
N ASN A 777 16.20 -2.88 11.66
CA ASN A 777 15.97 -4.21 11.15
C ASN A 777 16.79 -4.42 9.88
N GLY A 778 17.23 -5.67 9.72
CA GLY A 778 17.96 -6.11 8.57
C GLY A 778 17.55 -7.51 8.17
N SER A 779 17.59 -7.80 6.89
CA SER A 779 17.44 -9.14 6.37
C SER A 779 18.49 -9.42 5.30
N TYR A 780 18.97 -10.63 5.29
CA TYR A 780 19.78 -11.20 4.21
C TYR A 780 19.06 -12.39 3.61
N ILE A 781 18.94 -12.44 2.30
CA ILE A 781 18.13 -13.43 1.61
C ILE A 781 18.89 -13.91 0.38
N ASN A 782 19.04 -15.20 0.28
CA ASN A 782 19.57 -15.87 -0.89
C ASN A 782 18.46 -16.69 -1.54
N SER A 783 18.23 -16.48 -2.83
CA SER A 783 17.28 -17.27 -3.62
C SER A 783 17.91 -17.80 -4.88
N GLU A 784 17.41 -18.92 -5.35
CA GLU A 784 17.86 -19.58 -6.56
C GLU A 784 16.65 -20.09 -7.34
N VAL A 785 16.53 -19.66 -8.60
CA VAL A 785 15.65 -20.24 -9.62
C VAL A 785 16.51 -21.12 -10.49
N LYS A 786 16.17 -22.41 -10.59
CA LYS A 786 16.83 -23.36 -11.52
C LYS A 786 15.94 -23.60 -12.72
N ASP A 787 16.46 -23.31 -13.88
CA ASP A 787 15.89 -23.73 -15.14
C ASP A 787 16.77 -24.83 -15.74
N GLU A 788 16.39 -26.09 -15.50
CA GLU A 788 17.15 -27.26 -15.96
C GLU A 788 17.20 -27.37 -17.49
N LYS A 789 16.20 -26.81 -18.19
CA LYS A 789 16.14 -26.86 -19.66
C LYS A 789 17.12 -25.89 -20.31
N LEU A 790 17.38 -24.77 -19.64
CA LEU A 790 18.26 -23.73 -20.12
C LEU A 790 19.66 -23.77 -19.47
N GLY A 791 19.84 -24.62 -18.44
CA GLY A 791 21.09 -24.71 -17.68
C GLY A 791 21.41 -23.44 -16.90
N VAL A 792 20.40 -22.63 -16.56
CA VAL A 792 20.57 -21.30 -15.94
C VAL A 792 20.17 -21.33 -14.49
N SER A 793 21.00 -20.74 -13.62
CA SER A 793 20.70 -20.45 -12.23
C SER A 793 20.78 -18.96 -12.01
N ARG A 794 19.71 -18.36 -11.42
CA ARG A 794 19.62 -16.93 -11.11
C ARG A 794 18.78 -16.68 -9.85
N THR A 795 18.83 -15.48 -9.33
CA THR A 795 17.98 -15.09 -8.20
C THR A 795 16.50 -14.99 -8.63
N LEU A 796 15.58 -15.20 -7.67
CA LEU A 796 14.15 -15.02 -7.91
C LEU A 796 13.84 -13.55 -8.24
N GLN A 797 13.01 -13.31 -9.25
CA GLN A 797 12.61 -11.97 -9.66
C GLN A 797 12.05 -11.16 -8.48
N GLY A 798 12.48 -9.89 -8.38
CA GLY A 798 12.07 -8.96 -7.33
C GLY A 798 12.68 -9.22 -5.97
N GLN A 799 13.40 -10.34 -5.77
CA GLN A 799 14.07 -10.65 -4.52
C GLN A 799 15.37 -9.85 -4.39
N SER A 800 15.51 -9.14 -3.28
CA SER A 800 16.72 -8.42 -2.91
C SER A 800 17.57 -9.22 -1.94
N PRO A 801 18.90 -9.30 -2.14
CA PRO A 801 19.78 -10.07 -1.25
C PRO A 801 19.87 -9.47 0.15
N TYR A 802 19.60 -8.19 0.33
CA TYR A 802 19.51 -7.57 1.65
C TYR A 802 18.52 -6.42 1.68
N LEU A 803 17.99 -6.19 2.86
CA LEU A 803 17.13 -5.07 3.19
C LEU A 803 17.56 -4.52 4.55
N ILE A 804 17.77 -3.22 4.64
CA ILE A 804 18.18 -2.54 5.88
C ILE A 804 17.25 -1.36 6.11
N ASN A 805 16.65 -1.31 7.31
CA ASN A 805 15.93 -0.15 7.82
C ASN A 805 16.51 0.25 9.17
N ALA A 806 16.79 1.52 9.37
CA ALA A 806 17.22 2.04 10.65
C ALA A 806 16.52 3.37 10.94
N GLY A 807 16.12 3.56 12.19
CA GLY A 807 15.46 4.76 12.67
C GLY A 807 16.02 5.18 14.03
N LEU A 808 16.39 6.44 14.14
CA LEU A 808 16.76 7.08 15.41
C LEU A 808 15.65 8.05 15.79
N LEU A 809 15.01 7.78 16.91
CA LEU A 809 13.93 8.59 17.46
C LEU A 809 14.45 9.35 18.70
N TYR A 810 14.25 10.65 18.70
CA TYR A 810 14.53 11.52 19.83
C TYR A 810 13.25 12.16 20.33
N ASP A 811 12.93 11.98 21.62
CA ASP A 811 11.64 12.35 22.21
C ASP A 811 11.88 13.15 23.49
N ILE A 812 11.34 14.36 23.57
CA ILE A 812 11.24 15.15 24.81
C ILE A 812 9.76 15.25 25.14
N VAL A 813 9.23 14.23 25.83
CA VAL A 813 7.81 14.08 26.13
C VAL A 813 7.24 15.30 26.86
N GLU A 814 7.98 15.82 27.86
CA GLU A 814 7.57 16.96 28.69
C GLU A 814 7.41 18.24 27.85
N LYS A 815 8.19 18.36 26.78
CA LYS A 815 8.15 19.50 25.87
C LYS A 815 7.27 19.25 24.64
N GLY A 816 6.70 18.04 24.48
CA GLY A 816 5.97 17.66 23.29
C GLY A 816 6.78 17.78 21.99
N PHE A 817 8.09 17.53 22.06
CA PHE A 817 9.01 17.66 20.94
C PHE A 817 9.56 16.29 20.55
N ASN A 818 9.51 15.96 19.26
CA ASN A 818 10.15 14.76 18.75
C ASN A 818 10.89 15.02 17.42
N MET A 819 11.93 14.22 17.19
CA MET A 819 12.67 14.14 15.94
C MET A 819 12.84 12.69 15.55
N THR A 820 12.84 12.40 14.27
CA THR A 820 13.05 11.06 13.73
C THR A 820 13.88 11.15 12.46
N ALA A 821 14.98 10.41 12.41
CA ALA A 821 15.77 10.19 11.21
C ALA A 821 15.62 8.71 10.80
N LEU A 822 15.41 8.46 9.52
CA LEU A 822 15.11 7.14 8.99
C LEU A 822 15.95 6.88 7.76
N VAL A 823 16.57 5.71 7.72
CA VAL A 823 17.32 5.20 6.58
C VAL A 823 16.69 3.90 6.10
N ASN A 824 16.50 3.78 4.79
CA ASN A 824 16.07 2.54 4.14
C ASN A 824 17.00 2.25 2.97
N GLN A 825 17.46 1.01 2.86
CA GLN A 825 18.24 0.53 1.73
C GLN A 825 17.80 -0.86 1.32
N ILE A 826 17.64 -1.05 0.02
CA ILE A 826 17.32 -2.32 -0.62
C ILE A 826 18.49 -2.71 -1.50
N GLY A 827 18.92 -3.96 -1.44
CA GLY A 827 19.98 -4.50 -2.29
C GLY A 827 19.54 -4.63 -3.75
N LYS A 828 20.50 -4.94 -4.60
CA LYS A 828 20.29 -5.24 -6.03
C LYS A 828 19.26 -6.36 -6.20
N ARG A 829 18.39 -6.23 -7.22
CA ARG A 829 17.41 -7.27 -7.55
C ARG A 829 17.10 -7.31 -9.04
N ILE A 830 16.67 -8.46 -9.53
CA ILE A 830 16.14 -8.59 -10.89
C ILE A 830 14.79 -7.85 -10.94
N TYR A 831 14.70 -6.81 -11.76
CA TYR A 831 13.47 -6.09 -12.05
C TYR A 831 12.66 -6.81 -13.12
N LEU A 832 13.31 -7.19 -14.23
CA LEU A 832 12.72 -7.96 -15.32
C LEU A 832 13.64 -9.13 -15.67
N VAL A 833 13.03 -10.28 -15.88
CA VAL A 833 13.75 -11.47 -16.37
C VAL A 833 13.90 -11.37 -17.87
N GLY A 834 15.09 -11.51 -18.36
CA GLY A 834 15.38 -11.55 -19.77
C GLY A 834 15.00 -12.88 -20.41
N ASP A 835 14.82 -12.89 -21.72
CA ASP A 835 14.59 -14.13 -22.45
C ASP A 835 15.92 -14.67 -23.02
N ILE A 836 16.34 -15.80 -22.50
CA ILE A 836 17.59 -16.47 -22.91
C ILE A 836 17.36 -17.40 -24.12
N GLN A 837 16.09 -17.71 -24.47
CA GLN A 837 15.78 -18.69 -25.53
C GLN A 837 16.04 -18.21 -26.94
N ALA A 838 16.18 -16.95 -27.15
CA ALA A 838 16.20 -16.33 -28.49
C ALA A 838 17.61 -16.15 -29.11
N GLY A 839 18.61 -16.96 -28.83
CA GLY A 839 19.92 -16.97 -29.49
C GLY A 839 20.74 -15.67 -29.48
N ALA A 840 20.10 -14.53 -29.31
CA ALA A 840 20.64 -13.20 -29.04
C ALA A 840 19.99 -12.64 -27.75
N GLY A 841 19.82 -13.50 -26.75
CA GLY A 841 18.96 -13.33 -25.60
C GLY A 841 19.07 -11.95 -24.91
N SER A 842 17.92 -11.41 -24.53
CA SER A 842 17.89 -10.21 -23.70
C SER A 842 18.34 -10.55 -22.29
N PRO A 843 19.39 -9.93 -21.73
CA PRO A 843 19.82 -10.19 -20.36
C PRO A 843 18.84 -9.64 -19.35
N ASP A 844 18.90 -10.14 -18.12
CA ASP A 844 18.12 -9.64 -17.00
C ASP A 844 18.33 -8.14 -16.79
N VAL A 845 17.27 -7.43 -16.43
CA VAL A 845 17.35 -6.03 -16.00
C VAL A 845 17.38 -5.97 -14.48
N TYR A 846 18.45 -5.41 -13.92
CA TYR A 846 18.65 -5.26 -12.48
C TYR A 846 18.31 -3.86 -12.00
N GLU A 847 17.70 -3.75 -10.84
CA GLU A 847 17.57 -2.49 -10.10
C GLU A 847 18.81 -2.29 -9.22
N ASN A 848 19.47 -1.14 -9.38
CA ASN A 848 20.64 -0.77 -8.58
C ASN A 848 20.24 -0.35 -7.16
N PRO A 849 20.96 -0.76 -6.12
CA PRO A 849 20.71 -0.32 -4.76
C PRO A 849 20.66 1.19 -4.61
N ARG A 850 19.71 1.67 -3.79
CA ARG A 850 19.54 3.08 -3.48
C ARG A 850 19.30 3.28 -1.99
N VAL A 851 19.90 4.30 -1.40
CA VAL A 851 19.66 4.71 -0.01
C VAL A 851 18.60 5.79 0.01
N LEU A 852 17.56 5.59 0.81
CA LEU A 852 16.55 6.59 1.15
C LEU A 852 16.83 7.12 2.55
N LEU A 853 16.93 8.43 2.69
CA LEU A 853 17.09 9.13 3.96
C LEU A 853 15.95 10.11 4.14
N ASP A 854 15.18 9.92 5.21
CA ASP A 854 14.05 10.77 5.58
C ASP A 854 14.30 11.39 6.96
N PHE A 855 13.84 12.62 7.16
CA PHE A 855 13.91 13.33 8.44
C PHE A 855 12.54 13.95 8.77
N GLN A 856 12.18 13.88 10.05
CA GLN A 856 11.00 14.55 10.59
C GLN A 856 11.31 15.22 11.92
N MET A 857 10.69 16.35 12.14
CA MET A 857 10.65 17.02 13.43
C MET A 857 9.20 17.44 13.72
N SER A 858 8.73 17.29 14.95
CA SER A 858 7.44 17.82 15.36
C SER A 858 7.47 18.45 16.75
N LYS A 859 6.56 19.40 16.93
CA LYS A 859 6.36 20.13 18.17
C LYS A 859 4.87 20.25 18.46
N LYS A 860 4.48 19.89 19.69
CA LYS A 860 3.13 20.06 20.22
C LYS A 860 3.02 21.37 21.01
N PHE A 861 1.85 21.98 20.88
CA PHE A 861 1.49 23.27 21.50
C PHE A 861 0.08 23.17 22.11
N ALA A 862 -0.36 24.20 22.82
CA ALA A 862 -1.71 24.34 23.35
C ALA A 862 -2.18 23.09 24.12
N ASN A 863 -1.42 22.67 25.12
CA ASN A 863 -1.71 21.48 25.93
C ASN A 863 -1.88 20.20 25.08
N ASN A 864 -1.01 20.03 24.08
CA ASN A 864 -1.00 18.93 23.10
C ASN A 864 -2.19 18.91 22.11
N LYS A 865 -2.98 19.98 22.03
CA LYS A 865 -4.10 20.09 21.06
C LYS A 865 -3.61 20.44 19.66
N ALA A 866 -2.53 21.23 19.54
CA ALA A 866 -1.94 21.58 18.25
C ALA A 866 -0.56 20.92 18.09
N GLU A 867 -0.24 20.50 16.88
CA GLU A 867 1.07 19.96 16.52
C GLU A 867 1.50 20.50 15.16
N VAL A 868 2.73 20.95 15.06
CA VAL A 868 3.39 21.31 13.80
C VAL A 868 4.45 20.26 13.50
N LYS A 869 4.44 19.71 12.30
CA LYS A 869 5.43 18.74 11.79
C LYS A 869 6.15 19.32 10.59
N LEU A 870 7.46 19.18 10.57
CA LEU A 870 8.34 19.45 9.43
C LEU A 870 8.89 18.12 8.93
N THR A 871 8.88 17.90 7.63
CA THR A 871 9.34 16.64 7.00
C THR A 871 10.27 16.94 5.84
N ILE A 872 11.33 16.14 5.70
CA ILE A 872 12.19 16.12 4.51
C ILE A 872 12.26 14.66 4.08
N ALA A 873 11.75 14.34 2.91
CA ALA A 873 11.75 12.99 2.35
C ALA A 873 12.72 12.89 1.18
N ASP A 874 13.42 11.76 1.07
CA ASP A 874 14.45 11.46 0.07
C ASP A 874 15.51 12.55 -0.02
N ILE A 875 16.20 12.81 1.12
CA ILE A 875 17.22 13.87 1.25
C ILE A 875 18.35 13.68 0.25
N LEU A 876 18.73 12.43 -0.02
CA LEU A 876 19.84 12.10 -0.92
C LEU A 876 19.47 12.24 -2.40
N ASN A 877 18.20 12.24 -2.74
CA ASN A 877 17.67 12.39 -4.10
C ASN A 877 18.41 11.56 -5.15
N GLN A 878 18.79 10.34 -4.80
CA GLN A 878 19.52 9.44 -5.69
C GLN A 878 18.65 8.99 -6.84
N ARG A 879 19.21 8.93 -8.03
CA ARG A 879 18.54 8.37 -9.22
C ARG A 879 18.34 6.86 -9.04
N GLN A 880 17.15 6.37 -9.28
CA GLN A 880 16.84 4.94 -9.39
C GLN A 880 17.31 4.47 -10.78
N ILE A 881 18.19 3.49 -10.83
CA ILE A 881 18.81 3.00 -12.07
C ILE A 881 18.43 1.53 -12.25
N PHE A 882 17.96 1.21 -13.44
CA PHE A 882 17.72 -0.15 -13.90
C PHE A 882 18.67 -0.43 -15.06
N TYR A 883 19.47 -1.48 -14.96
CA TYR A 883 20.56 -1.75 -15.90
C TYR A 883 20.61 -3.21 -16.33
N GLN A 884 21.15 -3.40 -17.50
CA GLN A 884 21.52 -4.70 -18.07
C GLN A 884 23.04 -4.87 -17.88
N ASN A 885 23.41 -5.96 -17.22
CA ASN A 885 24.80 -6.21 -16.91
C ASN A 885 25.52 -6.81 -18.12
N ASN A 886 26.63 -6.22 -18.54
CA ASN A 886 27.45 -6.67 -19.65
C ASN A 886 28.77 -7.36 -19.23
N SER A 887 29.07 -7.40 -17.94
CA SER A 887 30.28 -7.97 -17.38
C SER A 887 29.98 -9.19 -16.52
N SER A 888 31.02 -10.00 -16.22
CA SER A 888 30.92 -11.07 -15.21
C SER A 888 30.74 -10.51 -13.79
N ASN A 889 31.00 -9.23 -13.59
CA ASN A 889 30.74 -8.53 -12.34
C ASN A 889 29.27 -8.10 -12.29
N THR A 890 28.49 -8.67 -11.39
CA THR A 890 27.06 -8.41 -11.29
C THR A 890 26.69 -7.06 -10.65
N ASN A 891 27.64 -6.22 -10.23
CA ASN A 891 27.38 -4.86 -9.72
C ASN A 891 27.32 -3.86 -10.89
N TYR A 892 26.54 -2.80 -10.70
CA TYR A 892 26.42 -1.76 -11.73
C TYR A 892 27.76 -1.09 -12.00
N ASP A 893 28.18 -1.16 -13.24
CA ASP A 893 29.35 -0.47 -13.79
C ASP A 893 28.88 0.54 -14.85
N LYS A 894 28.97 1.83 -14.51
CA LYS A 894 28.52 2.92 -15.41
C LYS A 894 29.21 2.92 -16.78
N ALA A 895 30.42 2.40 -16.85
CA ALA A 895 31.20 2.40 -18.08
C ALA A 895 30.84 1.23 -19.03
N ASN A 896 30.43 0.09 -18.45
CA ASN A 896 30.27 -1.16 -19.20
C ASN A 896 28.84 -1.67 -19.26
N ASP A 897 27.94 -1.21 -18.36
CA ASP A 897 26.56 -1.69 -18.30
C ASP A 897 25.59 -0.77 -19.03
N GLY A 898 24.58 -1.36 -19.66
CA GLY A 898 23.51 -0.63 -20.35
C GLY A 898 22.42 -0.16 -19.39
N VAL A 899 22.25 1.14 -19.22
CA VAL A 899 21.07 1.67 -18.51
C VAL A 899 19.83 1.42 -19.35
N ARG A 900 18.89 0.61 -18.83
CA ARG A 900 17.60 0.33 -19.48
C ARG A 900 16.56 1.39 -19.09
N PHE A 901 16.44 1.66 -17.79
CA PHE A 901 15.57 2.72 -17.24
C PHE A 901 16.31 3.49 -16.16
N SER A 902 16.02 4.78 -16.06
CA SER A 902 16.37 5.50 -14.82
C SER A 902 15.32 6.54 -14.50
N ARG A 903 15.13 6.81 -13.20
CA ARG A 903 14.09 7.73 -12.71
C ARG A 903 14.64 8.59 -11.56
N GLN A 904 14.24 9.86 -11.53
CA GLN A 904 14.55 10.75 -10.43
C GLN A 904 13.27 11.42 -9.91
N TYR A 905 13.10 11.49 -8.57
CA TYR A 905 11.85 11.90 -7.94
C TYR A 905 11.92 13.24 -7.20
N GLY A 906 13.12 13.71 -6.85
CA GLY A 906 13.34 14.95 -6.09
C GLY A 906 13.15 14.80 -4.58
N THR A 907 13.79 15.71 -3.84
CA THR A 907 13.59 15.83 -2.39
C THR A 907 12.29 16.58 -2.10
N THR A 908 11.51 16.11 -1.14
CA THR A 908 10.24 16.72 -0.75
C THR A 908 10.33 17.32 0.64
N TYR A 909 10.03 18.61 0.77
CA TYR A 909 9.96 19.39 2.02
C TYR A 909 8.50 19.61 2.39
N GLY A 910 8.07 19.20 3.57
CA GLY A 910 6.68 19.27 3.99
C GLY A 910 6.48 19.97 5.32
N VAL A 911 5.35 20.65 5.44
CA VAL A 911 4.84 21.23 6.70
C VAL A 911 3.43 20.70 6.90
N THR A 912 3.14 20.22 8.10
CA THR A 912 1.81 19.72 8.47
C THR A 912 1.41 20.29 9.81
N ILE A 913 0.18 20.80 9.90
CA ILE A 913 -0.43 21.31 11.12
C ILE A 913 -1.59 20.39 11.48
N ASN A 914 -1.55 19.84 12.68
CA ASN A 914 -2.62 19.03 13.26
C ASN A 914 -3.29 19.80 14.40
N TYR A 915 -4.61 19.77 14.47
CA TYR A 915 -5.37 20.30 15.59
C TYR A 915 -6.40 19.29 16.07
N SER A 916 -6.41 19.03 17.39
CA SER A 916 -7.28 18.04 18.05
C SER A 916 -8.14 18.73 19.10
N LEU A 917 -9.46 18.53 19.00
CA LEU A 917 -10.48 19.03 19.95
C LEU A 917 -10.86 17.94 20.94
#